data_5681b6ff370f446323f7d6a66bbd2691
#
_entry.id   5681b6ff370f446323f7d6a66bbd2691
#
_cell.length_a   1.000
_cell.length_b   1.000
_cell.length_c   1.000
_cell.angle_alpha   90.00
_cell.angle_beta   90.00
_cell.angle_gamma   90.00
#
_symmetry.space_group_name_H-M   'P 1'
#
loop_
_entity.id
_entity.type
_entity.pdbx_description
1 polymer ?
#
loop_
_entity_poly.entity_id
_entity_poly.type
_entity_poly.pdbx_seq_one_letter_code
_entity_poly.pdbx_strand_id
1 'polypeptide(L)'
;MEDILEKTDSINNNFEKTEGTNYFMKEQISAFEKPEKIDYKECHVAICPNGGLIAICKKKNFLDISRGSKLNDHILIMYQNAKQKIYIPINWEYKKRWIIYLDFNENEKLYGICNDGTVYKIDIVTQRALYVTSNHKFDIDNIIKAKFFMDGFISLTINGNFYYTKNIKNPESKLILTPECGIKYSNEIEFFCIPPDISNSGKIELFMNNSSGNGVFQIILKNVKNDYLPDNSNIEICIINETSPEAYSNQTNYNKNNKSIGKICAMALSPNKKQIAFYNNTMHCAFVFPSTFDSQRKKIQFSTEDTLMDTEKESQDAVLSFKNMGQFLFCGEEALALSGLKYILIAGITEKSKTIIYTLGNNEIQSLFGVEEIYCKCISEVDGLRYLCNQGTFLISKVSDELFNVCYIFSDNSGKKLLQAYKKYIDKQPYCDKDIRQIMPQLPEAINNLQIASANLFWLKEDKNEDKKDKKLLQLEFLRAAQYGKTFLQKEEFDFNKFNEICKDIRILNNLRNHPWQPRYITYNEYKQIKNLIPKILSQQNFSLSFKIAPYFDFDIPLIYQKYAISNIKKLPFSCTKEEEEKLYTSLYYKLKDIQNISYITIAKKAFKYDKNEIGMRFLEHEKSILIKIPQYIEHCKWDKALFLAFETCDRNVLNTVFSNMLNIEGFDEFTSIIKQHPKIHQPAIEFIKNYIIENKNEIEKSEDNKKLNIEKFFSGISAFDEYLFYLLERFFKSSSIEERKKCVTKAKQLISNKLITKPNFNYKFYKNYLNDLHSSLEFKTNCMDKKVKIIKKTDLNSFDNSIHDCFMLGVKADKYDWIESQNKKIFEMGNKKLSYLRLKGFAESGKMVLIDETIKKYTLKKMGLSPLNVAELYMEYKEYDKAVEYIKQIKDGQFFNYKIDMLKYMEKYVDALEAIISDKDYDKNIFMINEILNKRPDLKQKANELFNKYNK
;
A
#
# COMPACT_ATOMS: atom_id res chain seq x y z
N MET A 1 54.40 28.00 11.99
CA MET A 1 53.87 27.53 13.29
C MET A 1 52.75 28.44 13.81
N GLU A 2 52.90 29.75 13.65
CA GLU A 2 51.90 30.74 14.07
C GLU A 2 50.54 30.58 13.41
N ASP A 3 50.46 30.36 12.12
CA ASP A 3 49.24 30.42 11.31
C ASP A 3 48.13 29.39 11.68
N ILE A 4 48.46 28.18 12.16
CA ILE A 4 47.44 27.20 12.51
C ILE A 4 47.11 27.23 14.01
N LEU A 5 48.07 27.57 14.85
CA LEU A 5 47.79 27.80 16.27
C LEU A 5 46.97 29.07 16.40
N GLU A 6 47.27 30.12 15.68
CA GLU A 6 46.48 31.34 15.61
C GLU A 6 45.06 31.06 15.13
N LYS A 7 44.85 30.13 14.12
CA LYS A 7 43.54 29.72 13.64
C LYS A 7 42.77 28.86 14.64
N THR A 8 43.46 28.00 15.39
CA THR A 8 42.79 27.26 16.48
C THR A 8 42.43 28.20 17.63
N ASP A 9 43.24 29.19 17.90
CA ASP A 9 43.01 30.18 18.95
C ASP A 9 41.85 31.12 18.59
N SER A 10 41.72 31.51 17.31
CA SER A 10 40.58 32.31 16.84
C SER A 10 39.24 31.56 17.00
N ILE A 11 39.23 30.25 16.85
CA ILE A 11 38.03 29.44 17.09
C ILE A 11 37.79 29.32 18.59
N ASN A 12 38.78 29.08 19.40
CA ASN A 12 38.67 28.99 20.85
C ASN A 12 38.13 30.28 21.49
N ASN A 13 38.45 31.44 20.97
CA ASN A 13 37.92 32.72 21.45
C ASN A 13 36.40 32.90 21.24
N ASN A 14 35.80 32.09 20.39
CA ASN A 14 34.34 32.06 20.15
C ASN A 14 33.60 31.07 21.05
N PHE A 15 34.31 30.37 21.95
CA PHE A 15 33.68 29.39 22.86
C PHE A 15 33.30 30.10 24.16
N GLU A 16 32.01 30.12 24.44
CA GLU A 16 31.44 30.66 25.68
C GLU A 16 31.04 29.52 26.63
N LYS A 17 31.50 29.66 27.89
CA LYS A 17 31.34 28.60 28.90
C LYS A 17 30.17 28.89 29.80
N THR A 18 29.27 27.89 29.96
CA THR A 18 28.24 27.96 30.98
C THR A 18 28.78 27.54 32.35
N GLU A 19 29.19 26.31 32.51
CA GLU A 19 29.92 25.78 33.66
C GLU A 19 30.43 24.35 33.35
N GLY A 20 31.46 23.91 34.07
CA GLY A 20 32.00 22.56 33.84
C GLY A 20 32.69 22.44 32.49
N THR A 21 32.27 21.48 31.70
CA THR A 21 32.82 21.21 30.36
C THR A 21 31.90 21.69 29.23
N ASN A 22 30.78 22.37 29.54
CA ASN A 22 29.81 22.77 28.53
C ASN A 22 30.15 24.15 27.95
N TYR A 23 30.57 24.12 26.71
CA TYR A 23 30.86 25.31 25.89
C TYR A 23 29.85 25.44 24.78
N PHE A 24 29.42 26.68 24.49
CA PHE A 24 28.54 27.02 23.39
C PHE A 24 29.17 27.96 22.43
N MET A 25 28.76 27.91 21.17
CA MET A 25 29.28 28.78 20.11
C MET A 25 28.09 29.28 19.28
N LYS A 26 28.05 30.57 19.01
CA LYS A 26 27.08 31.22 18.11
C LYS A 26 27.69 31.28 16.70
N GLU A 27 26.96 30.75 15.75
CA GLU A 27 27.35 30.84 14.33
C GLU A 27 26.23 31.50 13.51
N GLN A 28 26.62 32.43 12.65
CA GLN A 28 25.71 32.99 11.66
C GLN A 28 25.65 32.06 10.45
N ILE A 29 24.47 31.42 10.24
CA ILE A 29 24.23 30.53 9.11
C ILE A 29 24.12 31.33 7.82
N SER A 30 23.32 32.41 7.85
CA SER A 30 23.18 33.31 6.69
C SER A 30 22.89 34.73 7.13
N ALA A 31 23.46 35.68 6.42
CA ALA A 31 23.07 37.09 6.49
C ALA A 31 22.06 37.39 5.38
N PHE A 32 21.04 38.15 5.66
CA PHE A 32 20.09 38.59 4.64
C PHE A 32 20.66 39.85 3.95
N GLU A 33 20.96 39.76 2.64
CA GLU A 33 21.54 40.83 1.84
C GLU A 33 20.68 42.12 1.80
N LYS A 34 19.37 41.96 1.86
CA LYS A 34 18.38 43.05 2.04
C LYS A 34 17.36 42.55 3.02
N PRO A 35 17.38 42.99 4.26
CA PRO A 35 16.36 42.67 5.22
C PRO A 35 15.04 43.24 4.68
N GLU A 36 14.16 42.37 4.21
CA GLU A 36 12.73 42.78 4.14
C GLU A 36 12.36 43.11 5.58
N LYS A 37 11.81 44.32 5.81
CA LYS A 37 11.31 44.70 7.13
C LYS A 37 10.08 43.87 7.45
N ILE A 38 10.29 42.60 7.75
CA ILE A 38 9.26 41.68 8.24
C ILE A 38 9.26 41.82 9.75
N ASP A 39 8.15 42.31 10.29
CA ASP A 39 7.94 42.25 11.74
C ASP A 39 7.50 40.83 12.12
N TYR A 40 8.42 40.05 12.65
CA TYR A 40 8.14 38.67 13.08
C TYR A 40 7.14 38.63 14.27
N LYS A 41 6.91 39.71 14.99
CA LYS A 41 5.89 39.79 16.03
C LYS A 41 4.49 39.70 15.43
N GLU A 42 4.28 40.24 14.24
CA GLU A 42 3.04 40.22 13.50
C GLU A 42 2.79 38.95 12.72
N CYS A 43 3.76 38.02 12.70
CA CYS A 43 3.73 36.82 11.86
C CYS A 43 3.70 35.53 12.69
N HIS A 44 3.07 34.51 12.10
CA HIS A 44 3.31 33.12 12.46
C HIS A 44 4.56 32.68 11.70
N VAL A 45 5.56 32.24 12.41
CA VAL A 45 6.81 31.74 11.84
C VAL A 45 7.01 30.29 12.23
N ALA A 46 7.20 29.43 11.26
CA ALA A 46 7.56 28.03 11.44
C ALA A 46 8.96 27.80 10.87
N ILE A 47 9.83 27.20 11.63
CA ILE A 47 11.18 26.81 11.22
C ILE A 47 11.23 25.29 11.18
N CYS A 48 11.55 24.71 10.04
CA CYS A 48 11.69 23.28 9.93
C CYS A 48 12.97 22.83 10.68
N PRO A 49 12.89 21.79 11.51
CA PRO A 49 14.04 21.24 12.22
C PRO A 49 15.16 20.80 11.28
N ASN A 50 16.35 20.61 11.84
CA ASN A 50 17.53 20.10 11.11
C ASN A 50 17.86 20.91 9.86
N GLY A 51 17.80 22.21 9.95
CA GLY A 51 18.23 23.11 8.88
C GLY A 51 17.32 23.15 7.65
N GLY A 52 16.04 22.80 7.79
CA GLY A 52 15.09 22.80 6.71
C GLY A 52 14.56 24.20 6.33
N LEU A 53 13.32 24.22 5.82
CA LEU A 53 12.67 25.42 5.30
C LEU A 53 12.14 26.32 6.44
N ILE A 54 11.91 27.60 6.10
CA ILE A 54 11.26 28.57 6.97
C ILE A 54 9.95 28.99 6.29
N ALA A 55 8.85 28.98 7.04
CA ALA A 55 7.56 29.45 6.57
C ALA A 55 7.06 30.62 7.42
N ILE A 56 6.53 31.66 6.77
CA ILE A 56 6.05 32.88 7.42
C ILE A 56 4.67 33.23 6.89
N CYS A 57 3.74 33.50 7.79
CA CYS A 57 2.38 33.90 7.48
C CYS A 57 1.94 35.03 8.44
N LYS A 58 1.25 36.04 7.95
CA LYS A 58 0.79 37.13 8.78
C LYS A 58 -0.33 36.70 9.72
N LYS A 59 -0.35 37.21 10.98
CA LYS A 59 -1.44 36.97 11.93
C LYS A 59 -2.64 37.82 11.55
N LYS A 60 -3.87 37.39 11.89
CA LYS A 60 -5.14 38.06 11.59
C LYS A 60 -5.16 39.53 11.99
N ASN A 61 -4.74 39.85 13.21
CA ASN A 61 -4.85 41.19 13.78
C ASN A 61 -3.97 42.22 13.05
N PHE A 62 -3.06 41.78 12.19
CA PHE A 62 -2.12 42.61 11.44
C PHE A 62 -2.34 42.48 9.91
N LEU A 63 -3.46 41.87 9.47
CA LEU A 63 -3.86 41.86 8.07
C LEU A 63 -4.36 43.25 7.69
N ASP A 64 -3.47 44.04 7.14
CA ASP A 64 -3.77 45.40 6.73
C ASP A 64 -4.15 45.41 5.24
N ILE A 65 -5.42 45.59 4.94
CA ILE A 65 -5.97 45.55 3.56
C ILE A 65 -5.43 46.74 2.71
N SER A 66 -4.98 47.78 3.34
CA SER A 66 -4.54 49.03 2.71
C SER A 66 -3.09 49.03 2.22
N ARG A 67 -2.25 48.15 2.74
CA ARG A 67 -0.84 48.03 2.34
C ARG A 67 -0.68 46.80 1.46
N GLY A 68 -0.34 46.96 0.19
CA GLY A 68 -0.15 45.90 -0.81
C GLY A 68 1.00 44.94 -0.52
N SER A 69 1.15 44.48 0.72
CA SER A 69 2.12 43.50 1.11
C SER A 69 1.65 42.09 0.64
N LYS A 70 2.48 41.42 -0.14
CA LYS A 70 2.22 40.03 -0.60
C LYS A 70 1.98 39.05 0.54
N LEU A 71 2.47 39.34 1.77
CA LEU A 71 2.28 38.50 2.95
C LEU A 71 0.84 38.51 3.50
N ASN A 72 -0.01 39.45 3.07
CA ASN A 72 -1.41 39.47 3.53
C ASN A 72 -2.19 38.26 3.00
N ASP A 73 -1.89 37.78 1.75
CA ASP A 73 -2.64 36.74 1.07
C ASP A 73 -1.78 35.53 0.72
N HIS A 74 -0.50 35.53 1.12
CA HIS A 74 0.43 34.48 0.79
C HIS A 74 1.23 34.02 2.00
N ILE A 75 1.56 32.73 2.03
CA ILE A 75 2.60 32.19 2.90
C ILE A 75 3.94 32.31 2.16
N LEU A 76 4.88 32.95 2.79
CA LEU A 76 6.26 32.98 2.33
C LEU A 76 6.99 31.74 2.83
N ILE A 77 7.55 30.99 1.91
CA ILE A 77 8.45 29.87 2.21
C ILE A 77 9.84 30.22 1.68
N MET A 78 10.84 30.07 2.51
CA MET A 78 12.22 30.36 2.11
C MET A 78 13.17 29.29 2.66
N TYR A 79 14.30 29.12 1.98
CA TYR A 79 15.44 28.38 2.53
C TYR A 79 16.18 29.26 3.53
N GLN A 80 17.00 28.63 4.36
CA GLN A 80 17.70 29.35 5.44
C GLN A 80 18.63 30.44 4.95
N ASN A 81 19.14 30.36 3.70
CA ASN A 81 19.94 31.42 3.09
C ASN A 81 19.12 32.55 2.45
N ALA A 82 17.78 32.49 2.54
CA ALA A 82 16.83 33.42 1.94
C ALA A 82 17.00 33.71 0.43
N LYS A 83 17.84 32.95 -0.30
CA LYS A 83 18.07 33.17 -1.74
C LYS A 83 16.87 32.76 -2.60
N GLN A 84 16.14 31.75 -2.16
CA GLN A 84 14.91 31.33 -2.82
C GLN A 84 13.70 31.61 -1.92
N LYS A 85 12.76 32.39 -2.45
CA LYS A 85 11.51 32.75 -1.80
C LYS A 85 10.35 32.25 -2.66
N ILE A 86 9.45 31.52 -2.05
CA ILE A 86 8.25 30.98 -2.69
C ILE A 86 7.04 31.56 -1.98
N TYR A 87 6.17 32.25 -2.73
CA TYR A 87 4.91 32.78 -2.21
C TYR A 87 3.77 31.84 -2.60
N ILE A 88 3.13 31.28 -1.61
CA ILE A 88 2.00 30.36 -1.82
C ILE A 88 0.71 31.08 -1.48
N PRO A 89 -0.21 31.28 -2.46
CA PRO A 89 -1.46 31.97 -2.20
C PRO A 89 -2.36 31.16 -1.28
N ILE A 90 -3.01 31.85 -0.35
CA ILE A 90 -4.05 31.30 0.51
C ILE A 90 -5.35 31.95 0.10
N ASN A 91 -6.32 31.15 -0.35
CA ASN A 91 -7.65 31.64 -0.58
C ASN A 91 -8.38 31.81 0.77
N TRP A 92 -8.44 33.04 1.23
CA TRP A 92 -9.29 33.45 2.35
C TRP A 92 -10.76 33.60 1.90
N GLU A 93 -11.30 32.68 1.11
CA GLU A 93 -12.61 32.79 0.42
C GLU A 93 -13.77 33.15 1.37
N TYR A 94 -13.58 32.98 2.61
CA TYR A 94 -14.52 33.41 3.63
C TYR A 94 -13.76 34.27 4.63
N LYS A 95 -13.92 35.57 4.59
CA LYS A 95 -13.32 36.58 5.47
C LYS A 95 -13.33 36.27 6.99
N LYS A 96 -13.78 35.11 7.38
CA LYS A 96 -13.85 34.57 8.75
C LYS A 96 -12.81 33.53 9.10
N ARG A 97 -12.02 33.05 8.12
CA ARG A 97 -10.96 32.05 8.35
C ARG A 97 -9.60 32.70 8.40
N TRP A 98 -8.76 32.29 9.32
CA TRP A 98 -7.35 32.70 9.41
C TRP A 98 -6.54 31.59 10.07
N ILE A 99 -5.26 31.51 9.72
CA ILE A 99 -4.33 30.56 10.33
C ILE A 99 -4.04 31.05 11.76
N ILE A 100 -4.15 30.14 12.74
CA ILE A 100 -3.80 30.35 14.13
C ILE A 100 -2.44 29.75 14.45
N TYR A 101 -2.14 28.61 13.83
CA TYR A 101 -0.91 27.87 14.06
C TYR A 101 -0.34 27.38 12.75
N LEU A 102 0.96 27.59 12.55
CA LEU A 102 1.70 27.16 11.37
C LEU A 102 2.96 26.43 11.85
N ASP A 103 3.17 25.21 11.43
CA ASP A 103 4.37 24.46 11.80
C ASP A 103 4.65 23.29 10.83
N PHE A 104 5.86 22.76 10.93
CA PHE A 104 6.28 21.55 10.22
C PHE A 104 6.07 20.32 11.10
N ASN A 105 5.57 19.25 10.51
CA ASN A 105 5.54 17.96 11.21
C ASN A 105 6.92 17.26 11.14
N GLU A 106 7.07 16.13 11.83
CA GLU A 106 8.32 15.34 11.85
C GLU A 106 8.81 14.89 10.45
N ASN A 107 7.90 14.80 9.49
CA ASN A 107 8.19 14.48 8.08
C ASN A 107 8.49 15.73 7.23
N GLU A 108 8.72 16.87 7.86
CA GLU A 108 9.03 18.15 7.20
C GLU A 108 7.95 18.65 6.23
N LYS A 109 6.70 18.28 6.49
CA LYS A 109 5.53 18.82 5.77
C LYS A 109 4.94 19.97 6.53
N LEU A 110 4.62 21.06 5.83
CA LEU A 110 4.04 22.26 6.39
C LEU A 110 2.53 22.15 6.45
N TYR A 111 1.98 22.45 7.63
CA TYR A 111 0.54 22.51 7.87
C TYR A 111 0.16 23.80 8.57
N GLY A 112 -1.02 24.31 8.24
CA GLY A 112 -1.65 25.45 8.91
C GLY A 112 -2.99 25.03 9.50
N ILE A 113 -3.22 25.34 10.77
CA ILE A 113 -4.49 25.13 11.47
C ILE A 113 -5.23 26.45 11.53
N CYS A 114 -6.50 26.45 11.11
CA CYS A 114 -7.36 27.61 11.13
C CYS A 114 -8.21 27.67 12.40
N ASN A 115 -8.80 28.86 12.63
CA ASN A 115 -9.69 29.11 13.77
C ASN A 115 -10.93 28.21 13.80
N ASP A 116 -11.39 27.72 12.66
CA ASP A 116 -12.55 26.83 12.53
C ASP A 116 -12.16 25.34 12.60
N GLY A 117 -10.90 25.00 12.94
CA GLY A 117 -10.38 23.64 13.02
C GLY A 117 -10.03 23.04 11.67
N THR A 118 -10.17 23.78 10.58
CA THR A 118 -9.73 23.31 9.29
C THR A 118 -8.21 23.28 9.20
N VAL A 119 -7.69 22.28 8.48
CA VAL A 119 -6.26 22.12 8.28
C VAL A 119 -5.92 22.35 6.82
N TYR A 120 -4.96 23.23 6.58
CA TYR A 120 -4.32 23.39 5.28
C TYR A 120 -3.02 22.64 5.25
N LYS A 121 -2.85 21.78 4.26
CA LYS A 121 -1.57 21.23 3.89
C LYS A 121 -0.94 22.11 2.81
N ILE A 122 0.16 22.75 3.15
CA ILE A 122 0.88 23.64 2.25
C ILE A 122 1.85 22.79 1.43
N ASP A 123 1.55 22.66 0.15
CA ASP A 123 2.34 21.85 -0.77
C ASP A 123 3.33 22.73 -1.53
N ILE A 124 4.60 22.59 -1.18
CA ILE A 124 5.70 23.36 -1.78
C ILE A 124 5.89 22.96 -3.25
N VAL A 125 5.54 21.73 -3.63
CA VAL A 125 5.70 21.21 -4.99
C VAL A 125 4.77 21.91 -5.98
N THR A 126 3.49 21.95 -5.62
CA THR A 126 2.45 22.58 -6.46
C THR A 126 2.28 24.06 -6.17
N GLN A 127 2.98 24.58 -5.17
CA GLN A 127 2.82 25.95 -4.66
C GLN A 127 1.36 26.29 -4.33
N ARG A 128 0.65 25.34 -3.73
CA ARG A 128 -0.76 25.46 -3.37
C ARG A 128 -1.00 25.08 -1.92
N ALA A 129 -1.92 25.77 -1.31
CA ALA A 129 -2.49 25.38 -0.03
C ALA A 129 -3.67 24.42 -0.31
N LEU A 130 -3.49 23.16 0.03
CA LEU A 130 -4.51 22.13 -0.16
C LEU A 130 -5.36 22.02 1.10
N TYR A 131 -6.65 22.18 0.94
CA TYR A 131 -7.62 22.02 2.00
C TYR A 131 -7.76 20.55 2.38
N VAL A 132 -7.65 20.26 3.68
CA VAL A 132 -7.93 18.94 4.24
C VAL A 132 -9.26 19.08 4.99
N THR A 133 -10.31 18.46 4.51
CA THR A 133 -11.62 18.51 5.15
C THR A 133 -11.57 17.87 6.53
N SER A 134 -12.08 18.57 7.55
CA SER A 134 -12.39 17.95 8.83
C SER A 134 -13.86 17.54 8.82
N ASN A 135 -14.16 16.32 9.28
CA ASN A 135 -15.54 15.86 9.41
C ASN A 135 -16.26 16.42 10.64
N HIS A 136 -15.58 17.24 11.43
CA HIS A 136 -16.16 17.83 12.62
C HIS A 136 -16.49 19.30 12.42
N LYS A 137 -17.70 19.62 12.69
CA LYS A 137 -18.23 20.96 12.79
C LYS A 137 -17.83 21.52 14.15
N PHE A 138 -16.76 22.29 14.20
CA PHE A 138 -16.50 23.23 15.31
C PHE A 138 -17.50 24.41 15.23
N ASP A 139 -18.76 24.14 15.03
CA ASP A 139 -19.77 25.12 14.61
C ASP A 139 -20.00 26.25 15.67
N ILE A 140 -19.46 26.09 16.88
CA ILE A 140 -19.72 27.01 17.99
C ILE A 140 -18.41 27.57 18.58
N ASP A 141 -17.30 26.84 18.52
CA ASP A 141 -16.07 27.16 19.25
C ASP A 141 -14.92 27.52 18.32
N ASN A 142 -14.52 28.77 18.25
CA ASN A 142 -13.29 29.13 17.56
C ASN A 142 -12.06 28.67 18.35
N ILE A 143 -11.11 28.05 17.64
CA ILE A 143 -9.81 27.65 18.20
C ILE A 143 -8.99 28.92 18.46
N ILE A 144 -8.38 29.00 19.66
CA ILE A 144 -7.49 30.08 20.05
C ILE A 144 -6.03 29.67 19.91
N LYS A 145 -5.68 28.46 20.35
CA LYS A 145 -4.32 27.91 20.32
C LYS A 145 -4.34 26.49 19.85
N ALA A 146 -3.30 26.09 19.09
CA ALA A 146 -3.08 24.71 18.70
C ALA A 146 -1.59 24.40 18.76
N LYS A 147 -1.25 23.11 18.96
CA LYS A 147 0.13 22.62 18.88
C LYS A 147 0.16 21.24 18.24
N PHE A 148 1.11 20.99 17.37
CA PHE A 148 1.34 19.70 16.76
C PHE A 148 2.09 18.74 17.70
N PHE A 149 1.77 17.47 17.55
CA PHE A 149 2.54 16.38 18.11
C PHE A 149 2.48 15.21 17.13
N MET A 150 3.61 14.64 16.79
CA MET A 150 3.72 13.57 15.76
C MET A 150 2.90 13.90 14.47
N ASP A 151 1.92 13.08 14.12
CA ASP A 151 1.02 13.24 12.97
C ASP A 151 -0.36 13.84 13.36
N GLY A 152 -0.51 14.34 14.59
CA GLY A 152 -1.72 14.94 15.11
C GLY A 152 -1.54 16.35 15.69
N PHE A 153 -2.60 16.89 16.28
CA PHE A 153 -2.56 18.15 17.01
C PHE A 153 -3.58 18.20 18.13
N ILE A 154 -3.29 19.06 19.13
CA ILE A 154 -4.24 19.45 20.17
C ILE A 154 -4.63 20.90 19.95
N SER A 155 -5.90 21.20 20.12
CA SER A 155 -6.44 22.54 20.01
C SER A 155 -7.24 22.94 21.27
N LEU A 156 -7.11 24.20 21.62
CA LEU A 156 -7.87 24.87 22.69
C LEU A 156 -8.83 25.86 22.05
N THR A 157 -10.10 25.79 22.42
CA THR A 157 -11.15 26.69 21.93
C THR A 157 -11.40 27.86 22.86
N ILE A 158 -12.14 28.84 22.38
CA ILE A 158 -12.51 30.06 23.17
C ILE A 158 -13.31 29.72 24.43
N ASN A 159 -14.09 28.63 24.37
CA ASN A 159 -14.89 28.15 25.49
C ASN A 159 -14.07 27.29 26.49
N GLY A 160 -12.77 27.13 26.26
CA GLY A 160 -11.88 26.36 27.12
C GLY A 160 -11.90 24.83 26.86
N ASN A 161 -12.53 24.39 25.78
CA ASN A 161 -12.54 22.99 25.42
C ASN A 161 -11.23 22.57 24.71
N PHE A 162 -10.68 21.44 25.12
CA PHE A 162 -9.54 20.83 24.44
C PHE A 162 -9.99 19.71 23.52
N TYR A 163 -9.53 19.77 22.28
CA TYR A 163 -9.76 18.76 21.27
C TYR A 163 -8.45 18.10 20.86
N TYR A 164 -8.50 16.80 20.65
CA TYR A 164 -7.41 15.98 20.19
C TYR A 164 -7.72 15.46 18.78
N THR A 165 -6.79 15.67 17.87
CA THR A 165 -6.86 15.15 16.50
C THR A 165 -5.67 14.22 16.27
N LYS A 166 -5.93 12.94 16.11
CA LYS A 166 -4.88 11.90 16.00
C LYS A 166 -4.11 11.98 14.68
N ASN A 167 -4.78 12.30 13.59
CA ASN A 167 -4.18 12.24 12.25
C ASN A 167 -4.58 13.48 11.44
N ILE A 168 -3.57 14.26 11.03
CA ILE A 168 -3.76 15.46 10.22
C ILE A 168 -4.29 15.16 8.81
N LYS A 169 -4.02 13.95 8.27
CA LYS A 169 -4.48 13.62 6.92
C LYS A 169 -5.99 13.37 6.84
N ASN A 170 -6.54 12.81 7.90
CA ASN A 170 -7.98 12.65 8.11
C ASN A 170 -8.29 13.20 9.50
N PRO A 171 -8.49 14.52 9.64
CA PRO A 171 -8.64 15.14 10.94
C PRO A 171 -10.02 14.82 11.52
N GLU A 172 -10.06 13.86 12.40
CA GLU A 172 -11.18 13.58 13.29
C GLU A 172 -10.82 14.14 14.68
N SER A 173 -11.49 15.20 15.09
CA SER A 173 -11.22 15.84 16.37
C SER A 173 -12.16 15.28 17.43
N LYS A 174 -11.58 14.84 18.56
CA LYS A 174 -12.33 14.33 19.72
C LYS A 174 -12.16 15.31 20.88
N LEU A 175 -13.27 15.62 21.57
CA LEU A 175 -13.24 16.41 22.78
C LEU A 175 -12.54 15.62 23.89
N ILE A 176 -11.54 16.22 24.56
CA ILE A 176 -10.74 15.56 25.58
C ILE A 176 -11.05 16.11 26.96
N LEU A 177 -11.20 17.41 27.05
CA LEU A 177 -11.34 18.11 28.30
C LEU A 177 -12.30 19.28 28.15
N THR A 178 -13.23 19.41 29.12
CA THR A 178 -14.18 20.54 29.20
C THR A 178 -13.87 21.42 30.41
N PRO A 179 -14.32 22.70 30.45
CA PRO A 179 -14.15 23.58 31.59
C PRO A 179 -14.79 23.06 32.89
N GLU A 180 -15.76 22.19 32.78
CA GLU A 180 -16.46 21.56 33.92
C GLU A 180 -15.56 20.70 34.80
N CYS A 181 -14.39 20.31 34.32
CA CYS A 181 -13.39 19.57 35.11
C CYS A 181 -12.72 20.42 36.20
N GLY A 182 -13.19 21.66 36.47
CA GLY A 182 -12.72 22.51 37.55
C GLY A 182 -11.44 23.31 37.25
N ILE A 183 -10.91 23.21 36.04
CA ILE A 183 -9.72 23.93 35.60
C ILE A 183 -10.17 25.28 34.99
N LYS A 184 -9.79 26.41 35.63
CA LYS A 184 -10.06 27.74 35.07
C LYS A 184 -9.10 28.03 33.91
N TYR A 185 -9.64 28.47 32.81
CA TYR A 185 -8.87 28.79 31.61
C TYR A 185 -8.70 30.29 31.45
N SER A 186 -7.54 30.71 31.00
CA SER A 186 -7.27 32.10 30.60
C SER A 186 -6.59 32.12 29.24
N ASN A 187 -6.59 33.26 28.56
CA ASN A 187 -5.90 33.41 27.25
C ASN A 187 -4.38 33.25 27.34
N GLU A 188 -3.82 33.22 28.56
CA GLU A 188 -2.38 33.04 28.82
C GLU A 188 -1.98 31.57 29.02
N ILE A 189 -2.90 30.60 28.79
CA ILE A 189 -2.59 29.19 28.99
C ILE A 189 -1.54 28.74 27.98
N GLU A 190 -0.46 28.21 28.51
CA GLU A 190 0.49 27.43 27.76
C GLU A 190 0.25 25.93 28.00
N PHE A 191 0.34 25.15 26.95
CA PHE A 191 0.21 23.68 27.02
C PHE A 191 1.14 23.00 26.04
N PHE A 192 1.46 21.74 26.30
CA PHE A 192 2.09 20.84 25.35
C PHE A 192 1.65 19.40 25.62
N CYS A 193 1.87 18.53 24.66
CA CYS A 193 1.44 17.15 24.73
C CYS A 193 2.63 16.20 24.50
N ILE A 194 2.69 15.14 25.29
CA ILE A 194 3.58 14.01 25.06
C ILE A 194 2.73 12.86 24.47
N PRO A 195 3.06 12.39 23.27
CA PRO A 195 2.31 11.32 22.64
C PRO A 195 2.56 9.96 23.32
N PRO A 196 1.66 8.97 23.12
CA PRO A 196 1.73 7.67 23.80
C PRO A 196 3.01 6.89 23.56
N ASP A 197 3.62 7.07 22.38
CA ASP A 197 4.83 6.31 21.97
C ASP A 197 6.09 6.75 22.74
N ILE A 198 6.00 7.88 23.46
CA ILE A 198 7.12 8.51 24.16
C ILE A 198 6.83 8.61 25.65
N SER A 199 5.55 8.64 26.03
CA SER A 199 5.14 8.69 27.43
C SER A 199 5.41 7.33 28.12
N ASN A 200 5.92 7.38 29.33
CA ASN A 200 6.15 6.15 30.11
C ASN A 200 4.85 5.41 30.44
N SER A 201 3.74 6.11 30.49
CA SER A 201 2.42 5.54 30.73
C SER A 201 1.82 4.83 29.51
N GLY A 202 2.42 4.96 28.31
CA GLY A 202 1.82 4.52 27.05
C GLY A 202 0.51 5.25 26.69
N LYS A 203 0.26 6.40 27.33
CA LYS A 203 -0.95 7.21 27.21
C LYS A 203 -0.60 8.61 26.71
N ILE A 204 -1.61 9.38 26.30
CA ILE A 204 -1.41 10.79 25.97
C ILE A 204 -1.34 11.57 27.28
N GLU A 205 -0.28 12.33 27.44
CA GLU A 205 -0.07 13.22 28.58
C GLU A 205 -0.12 14.68 28.12
N LEU A 206 -1.06 15.45 28.68
CA LEU A 206 -1.22 16.88 28.41
C LEU A 206 -0.73 17.66 29.64
N PHE A 207 0.23 18.53 29.39
CA PHE A 207 0.70 19.47 30.43
C PHE A 207 0.16 20.86 30.15
N MET A 208 -0.34 21.51 31.19
CA MET A 208 -0.87 22.88 31.07
C MET A 208 -0.62 23.68 32.37
N ASN A 209 -0.33 24.97 32.24
CA ASN A 209 -0.18 25.83 33.39
C ASN A 209 -1.53 26.16 34.03
N ASN A 210 -1.53 26.37 35.33
CA ASN A 210 -2.71 26.81 36.06
C ASN A 210 -2.88 28.33 35.95
N SER A 211 -3.99 28.81 35.40
CA SER A 211 -4.30 30.26 35.28
C SER A 211 -4.49 30.95 36.63
N SER A 212 -4.86 30.22 37.69
CA SER A 212 -5.07 30.75 39.05
C SER A 212 -3.79 30.90 39.88
N GLY A 213 -2.64 30.53 39.31
CA GLY A 213 -1.35 31.01 39.78
C GLY A 213 -0.36 30.01 40.34
N ASN A 214 -0.71 28.78 40.71
CA ASN A 214 0.28 27.90 41.30
C ASN A 214 0.26 26.48 40.72
N GLY A 215 1.31 26.09 40.01
CA GLY A 215 1.57 24.73 39.55
C GLY A 215 1.27 24.47 38.08
N VAL A 216 1.55 23.26 37.68
CA VAL A 216 1.29 22.73 36.35
C VAL A 216 0.38 21.51 36.48
N PHE A 217 -0.66 21.45 35.68
CA PHE A 217 -1.50 20.27 35.57
C PHE A 217 -0.90 19.26 34.57
N GLN A 218 -0.76 18.04 35.04
CA GLN A 218 -0.52 16.89 34.19
C GLN A 218 -1.83 16.11 34.03
N ILE A 219 -2.33 15.99 32.83
CA ILE A 219 -3.58 15.31 32.49
C ILE A 219 -3.24 14.06 31.69
N ILE A 220 -3.53 12.90 32.26
CA ILE A 220 -3.26 11.61 31.63
C ILE A 220 -4.57 11.05 31.07
N LEU A 221 -4.61 10.81 29.76
CA LEU A 221 -5.78 10.30 29.05
C LEU A 221 -5.71 8.78 28.95
N LYS A 222 -6.56 8.06 29.68
CA LYS A 222 -6.47 6.58 29.86
C LYS A 222 -6.87 5.74 28.64
N ASN A 223 -7.80 6.16 27.80
CA ASN A 223 -8.29 5.33 26.70
C ASN A 223 -8.65 6.16 25.46
N VAL A 224 -7.70 6.30 24.54
CA VAL A 224 -7.95 6.97 23.24
C VAL A 224 -8.18 5.95 22.09
N LYS A 225 -8.15 4.65 22.40
CA LYS A 225 -8.27 3.61 21.37
C LYS A 225 -9.70 3.33 20.88
N ASN A 226 -10.73 3.67 21.63
CA ASN A 226 -12.13 3.42 21.27
C ASN A 226 -12.91 4.71 21.08
N ASP A 227 -13.91 4.67 20.21
CA ASP A 227 -14.72 5.79 19.69
C ASP A 227 -15.63 6.52 20.71
N TYR A 228 -15.34 6.43 21.98
CA TYR A 228 -16.16 7.05 23.03
C TYR A 228 -15.55 8.34 23.54
N LEU A 229 -16.41 9.33 23.78
CA LEU A 229 -16.11 10.52 24.57
C LEU A 229 -15.50 10.08 25.90
N PRO A 230 -14.41 10.71 26.37
CA PRO A 230 -13.87 10.37 27.67
C PRO A 230 -14.88 10.78 28.75
N ASP A 231 -15.52 9.81 29.37
CA ASP A 231 -16.14 10.02 30.65
C ASP A 231 -15.08 10.54 31.63
N ASN A 232 -15.45 11.37 32.58
CA ASN A 232 -14.56 11.92 33.63
C ASN A 232 -13.74 10.82 34.36
N SER A 233 -14.18 9.57 34.31
CA SER A 233 -13.49 8.40 34.87
C SER A 233 -12.21 8.00 34.09
N ASN A 234 -12.04 8.48 32.86
CA ASN A 234 -10.91 8.14 31.98
C ASN A 234 -9.78 9.18 32.00
N ILE A 235 -9.90 10.21 32.84
CA ILE A 235 -8.94 11.30 32.94
C ILE A 235 -8.34 11.28 34.35
N GLU A 236 -7.03 11.22 34.44
CA GLU A 236 -6.30 11.46 35.68
C GLU A 236 -5.67 12.83 35.59
N ILE A 237 -5.98 13.66 36.58
CA ILE A 237 -5.41 15.02 36.71
C ILE A 237 -4.47 15.01 37.91
N CYS A 238 -3.21 15.34 37.67
CA CYS A 238 -2.20 15.51 38.70
C CYS A 238 -1.72 16.95 38.72
N ILE A 239 -1.34 17.46 39.88
CA ILE A 239 -0.64 18.75 40.03
C ILE A 239 0.83 18.44 40.26
N ILE A 240 1.68 19.08 39.48
CA ILE A 240 3.13 18.96 39.63
C ILE A 240 3.55 19.99 40.68
N ASN A 241 3.97 19.50 41.82
CA ASN A 241 4.58 20.26 42.88
C ASN A 241 6.12 20.15 42.85
N GLU A 242 6.77 20.81 43.79
CA GLU A 242 8.23 20.79 43.89
C GLU A 242 8.82 19.37 44.05
N THR A 243 8.07 18.43 44.56
CA THR A 243 8.59 17.08 44.93
C THR A 243 8.06 15.94 44.11
N SER A 244 6.80 15.98 43.69
CA SER A 244 6.17 14.86 42.91
C SER A 244 4.82 15.28 42.34
N PRO A 245 4.31 14.58 41.30
CA PRO A 245 2.93 14.78 40.88
C PRO A 245 1.97 14.20 41.92
N GLU A 246 1.05 15.07 42.41
CA GLU A 246 0.00 14.66 43.35
C GLU A 246 -1.37 14.65 42.67
N ALA A 247 -2.21 13.66 43.01
CA ALA A 247 -3.55 13.56 42.47
C ALA A 247 -4.41 14.80 42.85
N TYR A 248 -5.03 15.43 41.85
CA TYR A 248 -5.89 16.58 42.07
C TYR A 248 -7.32 16.13 42.38
N SER A 249 -7.82 16.48 43.57
CA SER A 249 -9.23 16.35 43.90
C SER A 249 -9.80 17.72 44.26
N ASN A 250 -10.95 18.07 43.67
CA ASN A 250 -11.64 19.33 43.91
C ASN A 250 -12.03 19.60 45.39
N GLN A 251 -11.82 18.61 46.28
CA GLN A 251 -12.24 18.66 47.67
C GLN A 251 -11.08 18.72 48.70
N THR A 252 -9.83 18.60 48.26
CA THR A 252 -8.72 18.66 49.22
C THR A 252 -8.27 20.07 49.48
N ASN A 253 -8.48 20.50 50.74
CA ASN A 253 -7.77 21.65 51.25
C ASN A 253 -6.29 21.53 50.98
N TYR A 254 -5.74 22.46 50.19
CA TYR A 254 -4.30 22.54 49.90
C TYR A 254 -3.56 22.48 51.25
N ASN A 255 -2.81 21.43 51.46
CA ASN A 255 -1.86 21.38 52.55
C ASN A 255 -0.85 22.51 52.34
N LYS A 256 -0.94 23.60 53.13
CA LYS A 256 -0.12 24.80 53.02
C LYS A 256 1.39 24.57 53.16
N ASN A 257 1.80 23.33 53.40
CA ASN A 257 3.20 22.99 53.64
C ASN A 257 3.96 22.48 52.41
N ASN A 258 3.29 22.20 51.30
CA ASN A 258 3.99 21.80 50.04
C ASN A 258 4.40 23.05 49.28
N LYS A 259 5.71 23.27 49.12
CA LYS A 259 6.28 24.35 48.34
C LYS A 259 5.79 24.26 46.88
N SER A 260 4.94 25.16 46.48
CA SER A 260 4.46 25.23 45.08
C SER A 260 5.56 25.75 44.17
N ILE A 261 5.60 25.21 42.92
CA ILE A 261 6.53 25.69 41.87
C ILE A 261 6.31 27.18 41.55
N GLY A 262 5.24 27.79 42.09
CA GLY A 262 4.87 29.16 41.80
C GLY A 262 4.20 29.35 40.43
N LYS A 263 4.10 30.63 40.01
CA LYS A 263 3.44 30.98 38.74
C LYS A 263 4.32 30.60 37.54
N ILE A 264 3.93 29.56 36.83
CA ILE A 264 4.62 29.11 35.63
C ILE A 264 4.07 29.85 34.41
N CYS A 265 4.95 30.48 33.65
CA CYS A 265 4.60 31.29 32.47
C CYS A 265 4.93 30.62 31.16
N ALA A 266 5.91 29.71 31.12
CA ALA A 266 6.32 29.02 29.90
C ALA A 266 6.80 27.59 30.21
N MET A 267 6.70 26.74 29.23
CA MET A 267 7.03 25.33 29.33
C MET A 267 7.78 24.87 28.08
N ALA A 268 8.76 24.00 28.24
CA ALA A 268 9.56 23.45 27.15
C ALA A 268 9.78 21.95 27.33
N LEU A 269 9.87 21.25 26.22
CA LEU A 269 10.21 19.84 26.14
C LEU A 269 11.58 19.71 25.46
N SER A 270 12.45 18.86 25.99
CA SER A 270 13.77 18.61 25.39
C SER A 270 13.65 17.95 24.01
N PRO A 271 14.61 18.12 23.10
CA PRO A 271 14.60 17.50 21.79
C PRO A 271 14.49 15.97 21.83
N ASN A 272 15.14 15.32 22.80
CA ASN A 272 15.06 13.87 23.04
C ASN A 272 13.79 13.43 23.78
N LYS A 273 12.95 14.41 24.17
CA LYS A 273 11.68 14.21 24.90
C LYS A 273 11.81 13.55 26.28
N LYS A 274 13.03 13.53 26.86
CA LYS A 274 13.31 12.94 28.17
C LYS A 274 13.24 13.91 29.33
N GLN A 275 13.23 15.22 29.06
CA GLN A 275 13.22 16.27 30.07
C GLN A 275 12.14 17.31 29.75
N ILE A 276 11.53 17.82 30.81
CA ILE A 276 10.53 18.87 30.76
C ILE A 276 11.01 20.04 31.63
N ALA A 277 10.90 21.24 31.15
CA ALA A 277 11.27 22.44 31.86
C ALA A 277 10.07 23.39 32.02
N PHE A 278 9.93 23.94 33.21
CA PHE A 278 8.92 24.94 33.57
C PHE A 278 9.60 26.23 34.02
N TYR A 279 9.24 27.36 33.40
CA TYR A 279 9.81 28.65 33.74
C TYR A 279 8.89 29.45 34.66
N ASN A 280 9.47 29.88 35.79
CA ASN A 280 8.82 30.75 36.76
C ASN A 280 9.31 32.20 36.62
N ASN A 281 8.41 33.11 36.25
CA ASN A 281 8.75 34.50 36.00
C ASN A 281 9.00 35.29 37.30
N THR A 282 8.38 34.91 38.42
CA THR A 282 8.53 35.66 39.68
C THR A 282 9.86 35.37 40.37
N MET A 283 10.42 34.20 40.16
CA MET A 283 11.70 33.76 40.72
C MET A 283 12.85 33.80 39.72
N HIS A 284 12.60 34.17 38.45
CA HIS A 284 13.54 34.10 37.34
C HIS A 284 14.31 32.79 37.26
N CYS A 285 13.62 31.68 37.52
CA CYS A 285 14.20 30.36 37.53
C CYS A 285 13.40 29.36 36.69
N ALA A 286 14.10 28.33 36.22
CA ALA A 286 13.48 27.21 35.57
C ALA A 286 13.59 25.93 36.43
N PHE A 287 12.56 25.13 36.43
CA PHE A 287 12.55 23.83 37.05
C PHE A 287 12.60 22.78 35.97
N VAL A 288 13.61 21.92 35.99
CA VAL A 288 13.77 20.82 35.03
C VAL A 288 13.48 19.47 35.70
N PHE A 289 12.57 18.74 35.09
CA PHE A 289 12.19 17.40 35.54
C PHE A 289 12.51 16.39 34.42
N PRO A 290 12.91 15.16 34.76
CA PRO A 290 12.83 14.07 33.79
C PRO A 290 11.38 13.82 33.42
N SER A 291 11.10 13.41 32.20
CA SER A 291 9.73 13.12 31.72
C SER A 291 9.04 12.01 32.51
N THR A 292 9.81 11.21 33.22
CA THR A 292 9.35 10.12 34.11
C THR A 292 8.95 10.62 35.51
N PHE A 293 9.39 11.81 35.89
CA PHE A 293 9.29 12.35 37.24
C PHE A 293 9.88 11.47 38.38
N ASP A 294 10.73 10.50 37.99
CA ASP A 294 11.28 9.51 38.92
C ASP A 294 12.48 10.02 39.72
N SER A 295 13.09 11.12 39.34
CA SER A 295 14.27 11.68 39.98
C SER A 295 14.10 13.13 40.38
N GLN A 296 15.04 13.58 41.23
CA GLN A 296 15.00 14.95 41.77
C GLN A 296 15.04 15.97 40.65
N ARG A 297 14.21 17.00 40.82
CA ARG A 297 14.21 18.21 39.98
C ARG A 297 15.53 18.95 40.04
N LYS A 298 15.85 19.69 39.01
CA LYS A 298 16.93 20.66 39.03
C LYS A 298 16.33 22.07 38.99
N LYS A 299 16.76 22.94 39.87
CA LYS A 299 16.39 24.37 39.84
C LYS A 299 17.54 25.14 39.21
N ILE A 300 17.28 25.87 38.14
CA ILE A 300 18.24 26.64 37.38
C ILE A 300 17.87 28.11 37.52
N GLN A 301 18.80 28.90 38.02
CA GLN A 301 18.66 30.33 38.15
C GLN A 301 19.24 31.03 36.91
N PHE A 302 18.46 31.91 36.29
CA PHE A 302 18.99 32.82 35.28
C PHE A 302 19.54 34.04 36.00
N SER A 303 20.88 34.28 35.93
CA SER A 303 21.53 35.46 36.54
C SER A 303 22.29 36.22 35.46
N THR A 304 22.26 37.52 35.54
CA THR A 304 23.01 38.42 34.65
C THR A 304 24.14 39.14 35.40
N GLU A 305 24.37 38.80 36.69
CA GLU A 305 25.26 39.52 37.59
C GLU A 305 26.72 39.56 37.15
N ASP A 306 27.19 38.46 36.51
CA ASP A 306 28.63 38.40 36.10
C ASP A 306 28.90 39.13 34.77
N THR A 307 27.89 39.46 33.97
CA THR A 307 28.03 40.01 32.62
C THR A 307 27.63 41.50 32.50
N LEU A 308 26.89 42.01 33.47
CA LEU A 308 26.38 43.38 33.51
C LEU A 308 26.89 44.10 34.77
N MET A 309 28.22 44.07 34.99
CA MET A 309 28.87 44.54 36.25
C MET A 309 28.58 45.98 36.65
N ASP A 310 28.07 46.84 35.78
CA ASP A 310 27.90 48.28 36.03
C ASP A 310 26.44 48.77 35.87
N THR A 311 25.44 47.86 35.81
CA THR A 311 24.06 48.31 35.65
C THR A 311 23.25 48.23 36.98
N GLU A 312 22.43 49.24 37.23
CA GLU A 312 21.53 49.28 38.40
C GLU A 312 20.60 48.07 38.45
N LYS A 313 20.23 47.59 39.65
CA LYS A 313 19.39 46.42 39.82
C LYS A 313 18.06 46.50 39.08
N GLU A 314 17.49 47.68 38.92
CA GLU A 314 16.23 47.91 38.16
C GLU A 314 16.37 47.57 36.69
N SER A 315 17.57 47.71 36.09
CA SER A 315 17.84 47.35 34.72
C SER A 315 17.96 45.81 34.51
N GLN A 316 18.47 45.08 35.52
CA GLN A 316 18.56 43.64 35.52
C GLN A 316 17.16 42.96 35.58
N ASP A 317 16.29 43.46 36.49
CA ASP A 317 14.92 42.95 36.57
C ASP A 317 14.11 43.26 35.29
N ALA A 318 14.37 44.37 34.61
CA ALA A 318 13.76 44.70 33.34
C ALA A 318 14.20 43.75 32.20
N VAL A 319 15.45 43.32 32.20
CA VAL A 319 15.98 42.37 31.22
C VAL A 319 15.35 40.97 31.40
N LEU A 320 15.14 40.55 32.65
CA LEU A 320 14.63 39.25 32.98
C LEU A 320 13.09 39.19 33.01
N SER A 321 12.40 40.32 32.87
CA SER A 321 10.93 40.34 32.95
C SER A 321 10.27 39.59 31.80
N PHE A 322 9.28 38.73 32.12
CA PHE A 322 8.53 37.94 31.14
C PHE A 322 7.82 38.80 30.07
N LYS A 323 7.49 40.04 30.34
CA LYS A 323 6.91 40.95 29.33
C LYS A 323 7.83 41.18 28.13
N ASN A 324 9.13 41.06 28.34
CA ASN A 324 10.16 41.21 27.29
C ASN A 324 10.61 39.87 26.72
N MET A 325 10.06 38.74 27.19
CA MET A 325 10.42 37.44 26.74
C MET A 325 9.59 36.99 25.53
N GLY A 326 10.25 36.39 24.54
CA GLY A 326 9.60 35.83 23.38
C GLY A 326 9.29 34.34 23.52
N GLN A 327 10.28 33.54 23.89
CA GLN A 327 10.15 32.08 23.94
C GLN A 327 11.07 31.48 25.01
N PHE A 328 10.61 30.37 25.61
CA PHE A 328 11.40 29.51 26.48
C PHE A 328 11.55 28.13 25.87
N LEU A 329 12.76 27.65 25.66
CA LEU A 329 13.10 26.42 24.92
C LEU A 329 14.32 25.73 25.53
N PHE A 330 14.56 24.49 25.13
CA PHE A 330 15.84 23.83 25.33
C PHE A 330 16.85 24.30 24.28
N CYS A 331 18.09 24.48 24.66
CA CYS A 331 19.24 24.61 23.79
C CYS A 331 20.03 23.30 23.81
N GLY A 332 19.74 22.43 22.85
CA GLY A 332 20.21 21.04 22.96
C GLY A 332 19.55 20.29 24.13
N GLU A 333 20.26 19.33 24.68
CA GLU A 333 19.79 18.49 25.80
C GLU A 333 20.33 18.98 27.17
N GLU A 334 21.32 19.84 27.19
CA GLU A 334 22.11 20.21 28.38
C GLU A 334 21.97 21.66 28.82
N ALA A 335 21.22 22.48 28.08
CA ALA A 335 20.98 23.87 28.43
C ALA A 335 19.56 24.31 28.14
N LEU A 336 19.13 25.39 28.80
CA LEU A 336 17.89 26.08 28.58
C LEU A 336 18.13 27.41 27.92
N ALA A 337 17.25 27.82 27.02
CA ALA A 337 17.30 29.09 26.34
C ALA A 337 16.05 29.93 26.65
N LEU A 338 16.27 31.20 26.90
CA LEU A 338 15.24 32.21 27.12
C LEU A 338 15.46 33.33 26.12
N SER A 339 14.58 33.49 25.14
CA SER A 339 14.71 34.57 24.16
C SER A 339 14.03 35.84 24.65
N GLY A 340 14.77 36.95 24.60
CA GLY A 340 14.26 38.29 24.81
C GLY A 340 14.08 39.06 23.50
N LEU A 341 13.77 40.35 23.60
CA LEU A 341 13.62 41.25 22.45
C LEU A 341 15.00 41.69 21.85
N LYS A 342 16.06 41.58 22.62
CA LYS A 342 17.40 42.02 22.20
C LYS A 342 18.49 40.99 22.40
N TYR A 343 18.18 39.90 23.09
CA TYR A 343 19.15 38.89 23.52
C TYR A 343 18.51 37.50 23.64
N ILE A 344 19.39 36.52 23.70
CA ILE A 344 19.05 35.13 24.08
C ILE A 344 19.93 34.75 25.26
N LEU A 345 19.30 34.34 26.35
CA LEU A 345 19.98 33.86 27.54
C LEU A 345 20.09 32.33 27.47
N ILE A 346 21.26 31.78 27.74
CA ILE A 346 21.46 30.31 27.79
C ILE A 346 22.02 29.98 29.18
N ALA A 347 21.36 29.06 29.85
CA ALA A 347 21.80 28.55 31.14
C ALA A 347 21.95 27.02 31.07
N GLY A 348 23.02 26.48 31.57
CA GLY A 348 23.23 25.00 31.64
C GLY A 348 22.27 24.37 32.67
N ILE A 349 21.99 23.08 32.52
CA ILE A 349 21.10 22.30 33.40
C ILE A 349 21.86 21.86 34.68
N THR A 350 22.59 22.77 35.31
CA THR A 350 23.28 22.54 36.58
C THR A 350 22.94 23.71 37.52
N GLU A 351 22.83 23.42 38.84
CA GLU A 351 22.40 24.41 39.82
C GLU A 351 23.36 25.63 39.93
N LYS A 352 24.60 25.47 39.50
CA LYS A 352 25.64 26.53 39.56
C LYS A 352 26.02 27.02 38.17
N SER A 353 25.18 26.90 37.14
CA SER A 353 25.51 27.31 35.80
C SER A 353 25.54 28.86 35.69
N LYS A 354 26.56 29.34 34.97
CA LYS A 354 26.58 30.75 34.53
C LYS A 354 25.62 30.90 33.34
N THR A 355 24.94 32.03 33.26
CA THR A 355 24.09 32.38 32.13
C THR A 355 24.91 33.10 31.08
N ILE A 356 24.90 32.60 29.86
CA ILE A 356 25.52 33.25 28.69
C ILE A 356 24.47 34.18 28.07
N ILE A 357 24.88 35.36 27.68
CA ILE A 357 24.04 36.33 26.98
C ILE A 357 24.51 36.49 25.55
N TYR A 358 23.71 36.05 24.60
CA TYR A 358 23.94 36.28 23.18
C TYR A 358 23.05 37.46 22.72
N THR A 359 23.69 38.53 22.21
CA THR A 359 22.98 39.63 21.57
C THR A 359 22.37 39.22 20.25
N LEU A 360 21.16 39.70 19.95
CA LEU A 360 20.53 39.50 18.64
C LEU A 360 21.21 40.42 17.63
N GLY A 361 21.75 39.82 16.58
CA GLY A 361 22.49 40.57 15.58
C GLY A 361 24.00 40.78 15.92
N ASN A 362 24.59 41.80 15.35
CA ASN A 362 26.02 42.13 15.49
C ASN A 362 26.29 43.17 16.56
N ASN A 363 25.37 43.42 17.46
CA ASN A 363 25.50 44.46 18.48
C ASN A 363 26.26 43.91 19.67
N GLU A 364 27.16 44.74 20.21
CA GLU A 364 27.85 44.45 21.46
C GLU A 364 26.88 44.57 22.65
N ILE A 365 27.19 43.88 23.74
CA ILE A 365 26.37 43.89 24.99
C ILE A 365 26.13 45.31 25.51
N GLN A 366 27.13 46.18 25.39
CA GLN A 366 27.02 47.57 25.83
C GLN A 366 25.97 48.41 25.10
N SER A 367 25.60 48.00 23.86
CA SER A 367 24.57 48.69 23.07
C SER A 367 23.14 48.16 23.26
N LEU A 368 22.91 47.19 24.17
CA LEU A 368 21.61 46.59 24.41
C LEU A 368 20.52 47.59 24.79
N PHE A 369 20.89 48.62 25.53
CA PHE A 369 19.93 49.64 26.04
C PHE A 369 19.51 50.69 25.02
N GLY A 370 20.28 50.86 23.94
CA GLY A 370 20.04 51.88 22.91
C GLY A 370 19.50 51.35 21.55
N VAL A 371 19.39 50.03 21.36
CA VAL A 371 19.06 49.43 20.08
C VAL A 371 17.54 49.21 19.92
N GLU A 372 17.07 49.32 18.67
CA GLU A 372 15.68 48.93 18.30
C GLU A 372 15.39 47.46 18.70
N GLU A 373 14.17 47.21 19.16
CA GLU A 373 13.71 45.88 19.50
C GLU A 373 13.77 44.93 18.30
N ILE A 374 14.51 43.85 18.44
CA ILE A 374 14.65 42.83 17.41
C ILE A 374 13.91 41.57 17.87
N TYR A 375 12.77 41.28 17.25
CA TYR A 375 12.04 40.07 17.55
C TYR A 375 12.69 38.88 16.85
N CYS A 376 12.90 37.77 17.58
CA CYS A 376 13.41 36.52 17.01
C CYS A 376 12.44 35.36 17.21
N LYS A 377 12.49 34.43 16.31
CA LYS A 377 11.83 33.14 16.44
C LYS A 377 12.87 32.03 16.60
N CYS A 378 12.73 31.28 17.68
CA CYS A 378 13.66 30.20 18.02
C CYS A 378 13.02 28.81 17.86
N ILE A 379 13.86 27.82 17.58
CA ILE A 379 13.53 26.40 17.61
C ILE A 379 14.66 25.63 18.31
N SER A 380 14.28 24.69 19.19
CA SER A 380 15.18 23.77 19.84
C SER A 380 15.65 22.69 18.87
N GLU A 381 16.95 22.42 18.81
CA GLU A 381 17.56 21.32 18.07
C GLU A 381 18.35 20.42 19.03
N VAL A 382 18.83 19.29 18.56
CA VAL A 382 19.41 18.21 19.40
C VAL A 382 20.60 18.71 20.23
N ASP A 383 21.44 19.50 19.65
CA ASP A 383 22.66 20.02 20.27
C ASP A 383 22.72 21.54 20.31
N GLY A 384 21.59 22.20 20.12
CA GLY A 384 21.59 23.64 20.10
C GLY A 384 20.23 24.30 19.98
N LEU A 385 20.27 25.55 19.59
CA LEU A 385 19.15 26.44 19.34
C LEU A 385 19.33 27.16 18.01
N ARG A 386 18.36 27.04 17.14
CA ARG A 386 18.33 27.79 15.90
C ARG A 386 17.39 28.97 16.02
N TYR A 387 17.78 30.13 15.57
CA TYR A 387 16.90 31.29 15.59
C TYR A 387 16.98 32.11 14.28
N LEU A 388 15.85 32.75 14.01
CA LEU A 388 15.63 33.64 12.87
C LEU A 388 15.36 35.03 13.39
N CYS A 389 16.07 36.01 12.88
CA CYS A 389 15.82 37.43 13.09
C CYS A 389 15.96 38.24 11.78
N ASN A 390 15.72 39.54 11.81
CA ASN A 390 15.80 40.39 10.62
C ASN A 390 17.20 40.45 9.96
N GLN A 391 18.24 40.09 10.68
CA GLN A 391 19.60 40.09 10.18
C GLN A 391 20.00 38.75 9.51
N GLY A 392 19.27 37.69 9.79
CA GLY A 392 19.55 36.40 9.24
C GLY A 392 19.12 35.22 10.11
N THR A 393 19.67 34.08 9.78
CA THR A 393 19.54 32.85 10.55
C THR A 393 20.82 32.53 11.30
N PHE A 394 20.67 32.10 12.54
CA PHE A 394 21.79 31.82 13.44
C PHE A 394 21.58 30.48 14.12
N LEU A 395 22.67 29.84 14.48
CA LEU A 395 22.71 28.61 15.27
C LEU A 395 23.59 28.83 16.49
N ILE A 396 23.05 28.56 17.67
CA ILE A 396 23.83 28.46 18.91
C ILE A 396 23.91 26.97 19.22
N SER A 397 25.08 26.38 19.15
CA SER A 397 25.28 24.95 19.35
C SER A 397 26.29 24.67 20.46
N LYS A 398 26.12 23.54 21.13
CA LYS A 398 27.12 23.00 22.02
C LYS A 398 28.39 22.67 21.22
N VAL A 399 29.52 23.07 21.70
CA VAL A 399 30.80 22.67 21.16
C VAL A 399 31.08 21.23 21.58
N SER A 400 31.36 20.36 20.60
CA SER A 400 31.71 18.97 20.92
C SER A 400 33.02 18.88 21.72
N ASP A 401 33.09 17.92 22.63
CA ASP A 401 34.24 17.72 23.50
C ASP A 401 35.53 17.50 22.67
N GLU A 402 35.39 16.78 21.52
CA GLU A 402 36.54 16.55 20.65
C GLU A 402 37.03 17.85 19.98
N LEU A 403 36.14 18.70 19.51
CA LEU A 403 36.48 19.97 18.93
C LEU A 403 37.11 20.90 19.97
N PHE A 404 36.49 20.96 21.16
CA PHE A 404 37.05 21.73 22.27
C PHE A 404 38.44 21.27 22.62
N ASN A 405 38.62 19.97 22.86
CA ASN A 405 39.93 19.40 23.26
C ASN A 405 41.03 19.59 22.23
N VAL A 406 40.72 19.62 20.93
CA VAL A 406 41.69 19.87 19.87
C VAL A 406 42.04 21.36 19.75
N CYS A 407 41.07 22.28 19.94
CA CYS A 407 41.26 23.71 19.77
C CYS A 407 41.69 24.42 21.06
N TYR A 408 41.38 23.89 22.25
CA TYR A 408 41.69 24.57 23.49
C TYR A 408 43.19 24.67 23.74
N ILE A 409 43.69 25.88 24.05
CA ILE A 409 45.13 26.18 24.11
C ILE A 409 45.88 25.32 25.12
N PHE A 410 45.28 25.09 26.30
CA PHE A 410 45.90 24.33 27.38
C PHE A 410 45.52 22.83 27.37
N SER A 411 44.98 22.34 26.29
CA SER A 411 44.60 20.93 26.22
C SER A 411 45.82 20.02 26.03
N ASP A 412 45.88 18.99 26.84
CA ASP A 412 46.89 17.93 26.73
C ASP A 412 46.36 16.69 25.96
N ASN A 413 45.27 16.85 25.17
CA ASN A 413 44.60 15.80 24.43
C ASN A 413 45.51 15.19 23.36
N SER A 414 45.40 13.87 23.17
CA SER A 414 46.15 13.11 22.17
C SER A 414 45.90 13.60 20.73
N GLY A 415 44.67 14.05 20.40
CA GLY A 415 44.35 14.62 19.08
C GLY A 415 45.11 15.91 18.79
N LYS A 416 45.27 16.81 19.80
CA LYS A 416 46.02 18.02 19.68
C LYS A 416 47.54 17.74 19.48
N LYS A 417 48.06 16.78 20.26
CA LYS A 417 49.44 16.32 20.12
C LYS A 417 49.73 15.75 18.72
N LEU A 418 48.78 14.96 18.18
CA LEU A 418 48.91 14.45 16.83
C LEU A 418 48.86 15.56 15.78
N LEU A 419 48.03 16.59 15.94
CA LEU A 419 48.01 17.75 15.07
C LEU A 419 49.34 18.52 15.12
N GLN A 420 49.93 18.68 16.28
CA GLN A 420 51.25 19.32 16.47
C GLN A 420 52.37 18.48 15.83
N ALA A 421 52.37 17.17 16.01
CA ALA A 421 53.34 16.28 15.37
C ALA A 421 53.22 16.33 13.84
N TYR A 422 52.01 16.35 13.30
CA TYR A 422 51.80 16.52 11.87
C TYR A 422 52.32 17.85 11.33
N LYS A 423 52.13 18.94 12.07
CA LYS A 423 52.70 20.24 11.70
C LYS A 423 54.24 20.23 11.67
N LYS A 424 54.87 19.70 12.73
CA LYS A 424 56.33 19.53 12.75
C LYS A 424 56.84 18.71 11.57
N TYR A 425 56.05 17.68 11.16
CA TYR A 425 56.38 16.90 9.96
C TYR A 425 56.32 17.71 8.67
N ILE A 426 55.24 18.52 8.48
CA ILE A 426 55.14 19.39 7.30
C ILE A 426 56.24 20.44 7.25
N ASP A 427 56.54 21.07 8.39
CA ASP A 427 57.58 22.08 8.54
C ASP A 427 59.00 21.49 8.52
N LYS A 428 59.12 20.17 8.30
CA LYS A 428 60.40 19.43 8.32
C LYS A 428 61.22 19.65 9.59
N GLN A 429 60.52 19.83 10.72
CA GLN A 429 61.16 20.00 12.01
C GLN A 429 61.63 18.63 12.55
N PRO A 430 62.77 18.59 13.27
CA PRO A 430 63.22 17.35 13.91
C PRO A 430 62.27 16.92 15.02
N TYR A 431 62.35 15.62 15.37
CA TYR A 431 61.62 15.01 16.50
C TYR A 431 60.08 14.85 16.36
N CYS A 432 59.52 14.97 15.18
CA CYS A 432 58.10 14.65 14.97
C CYS A 432 57.73 13.20 15.39
N ASP A 433 58.64 12.23 15.19
CA ASP A 433 58.49 10.86 15.61
C ASP A 433 58.48 10.68 17.12
N LYS A 434 59.15 11.55 17.87
CA LYS A 434 59.13 11.50 19.34
C LYS A 434 57.71 11.79 19.86
N ASP A 435 57.06 12.78 19.29
CA ASP A 435 55.70 13.16 19.67
C ASP A 435 54.69 12.03 19.33
N ILE A 436 54.87 11.37 18.19
CA ILE A 436 54.03 10.23 17.81
C ILE A 436 54.24 9.04 18.78
N ARG A 437 55.48 8.72 19.12
CA ARG A 437 55.78 7.62 20.09
C ARG A 437 55.16 7.86 21.46
N GLN A 438 55.10 9.13 21.89
CA GLN A 438 54.46 9.47 23.17
C GLN A 438 52.94 9.20 23.20
N ILE A 439 52.26 9.33 22.06
CA ILE A 439 50.80 9.15 21.95
C ILE A 439 50.42 7.82 21.33
N MET A 440 51.40 6.92 21.05
CA MET A 440 51.18 5.66 20.34
C MET A 440 50.02 4.81 20.93
N PRO A 441 49.93 4.64 22.28
CA PRO A 441 48.81 3.88 22.87
C PRO A 441 47.45 4.53 22.66
N GLN A 442 47.38 5.84 22.51
CA GLN A 442 46.16 6.65 22.35
C GLN A 442 45.97 7.10 20.90
N LEU A 443 46.80 6.62 19.97
CA LEU A 443 46.79 7.07 18.59
C LEU A 443 45.48 6.80 17.87
N PRO A 444 44.80 5.65 18.05
CA PRO A 444 43.45 5.41 17.50
C PRO A 444 42.42 6.44 17.97
N GLU A 445 42.47 6.81 19.26
CA GLU A 445 41.59 7.81 19.87
C GLU A 445 41.92 9.20 19.32
N ALA A 446 43.22 9.57 19.21
CA ALA A 446 43.68 10.83 18.64
C ALA A 446 43.21 11.05 17.19
N ILE A 447 43.24 10.00 16.38
CA ILE A 447 42.74 10.02 15.01
C ILE A 447 41.22 10.26 15.01
N ASN A 448 40.46 9.52 15.83
CA ASN A 448 39.02 9.68 15.94
C ASN A 448 38.62 11.07 16.41
N ASN A 449 39.31 11.62 17.43
CA ASN A 449 39.10 12.97 17.93
C ASN A 449 39.31 14.04 16.84
N LEU A 450 40.35 13.93 16.03
CA LEU A 450 40.61 14.85 14.92
C LEU A 450 39.53 14.73 13.83
N GLN A 451 39.06 13.53 13.53
CA GLN A 451 37.99 13.33 12.54
C GLN A 451 36.66 13.92 13.03
N ILE A 452 36.27 13.68 14.27
CA ILE A 452 35.03 14.23 14.84
C ILE A 452 35.16 15.75 14.98
N ALA A 453 36.29 16.26 15.42
CA ALA A 453 36.56 17.69 15.45
C ALA A 453 36.44 18.31 14.04
N SER A 454 36.96 17.66 13.01
CA SER A 454 36.80 18.05 11.62
C SER A 454 35.35 18.08 11.16
N ALA A 455 34.54 17.08 11.55
CA ALA A 455 33.11 16.99 11.19
C ALA A 455 32.30 18.11 11.85
N ASN A 456 32.67 18.52 13.06
CA ASN A 456 32.02 19.58 13.82
C ASN A 456 32.42 20.99 13.37
N LEU A 457 33.52 21.13 12.64
CA LEU A 457 33.88 22.42 12.05
C LEU A 457 32.86 22.83 10.98
N PHE A 458 32.29 24.00 11.19
CA PHE A 458 31.26 24.56 10.32
C PHE A 458 31.87 25.67 9.43
N TRP A 459 31.79 25.53 8.11
CA TRP A 459 32.25 26.53 7.16
C TRP A 459 31.27 26.63 5.96
N LEU A 460 31.23 27.85 5.35
CA LEU A 460 30.35 28.13 4.21
C LEU A 460 31.18 28.65 3.04
N LYS A 461 30.86 28.20 1.83
CA LYS A 461 31.62 28.52 0.61
C LYS A 461 31.50 30.00 0.19
N GLU A 462 30.36 30.62 0.53
CA GLU A 462 30.01 31.97 0.02
C GLU A 462 30.45 33.13 0.91
N ASP A 463 31.05 32.86 2.06
CA ASP A 463 31.48 33.88 2.97
C ASP A 463 32.81 34.49 2.50
N LYS A 464 32.81 35.80 2.31
CA LYS A 464 33.99 36.57 1.92
C LYS A 464 34.93 36.90 3.09
N ASN A 465 34.53 36.60 4.32
CA ASN A 465 35.30 36.84 5.54
C ASN A 465 36.50 35.88 5.59
N GLU A 466 37.67 36.42 5.90
CA GLU A 466 38.94 35.65 5.99
C GLU A 466 38.85 34.52 7.02
N ASP A 467 38.26 34.79 8.18
CA ASP A 467 38.08 33.82 9.28
C ASP A 467 37.38 32.49 8.86
N LYS A 468 36.51 32.55 7.86
CA LYS A 468 35.76 31.35 7.42
C LYS A 468 36.48 30.54 6.35
N LYS A 469 37.40 31.17 5.60
CA LYS A 469 38.35 30.42 4.76
C LYS A 469 39.28 29.60 5.63
N ASP A 470 39.64 30.12 6.79
CA ASP A 470 40.47 29.44 7.75
C ASP A 470 39.84 28.22 8.36
N LYS A 471 38.52 28.21 8.66
CA LYS A 471 37.83 27.03 9.13
C LYS A 471 37.84 25.87 8.12
N LYS A 472 37.74 26.15 6.83
CA LYS A 472 37.87 25.12 5.78
C LYS A 472 39.27 24.54 5.69
N LEU A 473 40.26 25.39 5.77
CA LEU A 473 41.65 24.96 5.76
C LEU A 473 41.95 24.10 6.99
N LEU A 474 41.52 24.55 8.14
CA LEU A 474 41.64 23.81 9.40
C LEU A 474 40.93 22.44 9.37
N GLN A 475 39.75 22.36 8.77
CA GLN A 475 39.06 21.08 8.56
C GLN A 475 39.91 20.10 7.75
N LEU A 476 40.54 20.60 6.68
CA LEU A 476 41.42 19.77 5.85
C LEU A 476 42.68 19.35 6.58
N GLU A 477 43.23 20.23 7.43
CA GLU A 477 44.41 19.93 8.22
C GLU A 477 44.16 18.90 9.30
N PHE A 478 42.99 18.95 9.98
CA PHE A 478 42.59 17.92 10.92
C PHE A 478 42.52 16.56 10.25
N LEU A 479 41.89 16.48 9.07
CA LEU A 479 41.79 15.25 8.30
C LEU A 479 43.16 14.74 7.83
N ARG A 480 44.07 15.64 7.40
CA ARG A 480 45.45 15.30 7.00
C ARG A 480 46.28 14.81 8.17
N ALA A 481 46.14 15.45 9.34
CA ALA A 481 46.78 15.00 10.56
C ALA A 481 46.26 13.62 11.02
N ALA A 482 44.93 13.40 10.91
CA ALA A 482 44.35 12.10 11.17
C ALA A 482 44.85 11.03 10.20
N GLN A 483 44.96 11.36 8.92
CA GLN A 483 45.54 10.47 7.90
C GLN A 483 47.03 10.20 8.16
N TYR A 484 47.80 11.18 8.61
CA TYR A 484 49.19 11.02 9.00
C TYR A 484 49.29 10.04 10.18
N GLY A 485 48.53 10.23 11.24
CA GLY A 485 48.47 9.29 12.35
C GLY A 485 48.12 7.85 11.94
N LYS A 486 47.21 7.68 11.01
CA LYS A 486 46.83 6.37 10.47
C LYS A 486 47.99 5.58 9.86
N THR A 487 49.02 6.26 9.34
CA THR A 487 50.15 5.56 8.73
C THR A 487 51.03 4.80 9.72
N PHE A 488 50.92 5.08 11.00
CA PHE A 488 51.66 4.41 12.07
C PHE A 488 50.96 3.22 12.68
N LEU A 489 49.70 2.96 12.29
CA LEU A 489 48.87 1.88 12.86
C LEU A 489 48.77 0.68 11.90
N GLN A 490 48.77 -0.52 12.50
CA GLN A 490 48.52 -1.77 11.76
C GLN A 490 47.02 -2.03 11.60
N LYS A 491 46.67 -2.93 10.63
CA LYS A 491 45.26 -3.27 10.37
C LYS A 491 44.50 -3.86 11.56
N GLU A 492 45.22 -4.51 12.45
CA GLU A 492 44.64 -5.19 13.64
C GLU A 492 44.33 -4.23 14.77
N GLU A 493 45.00 -3.07 14.79
CA GLU A 493 44.91 -2.08 15.85
C GLU A 493 43.89 -0.96 15.56
N PHE A 494 43.44 -0.84 14.31
CA PHE A 494 42.62 0.28 13.89
C PHE A 494 41.55 -0.09 12.87
N ASP A 495 40.30 0.31 13.15
CA ASP A 495 39.17 0.11 12.24
C ASP A 495 39.19 1.14 11.09
N PHE A 496 39.74 0.73 9.97
CA PHE A 496 39.82 1.56 8.75
C PHE A 496 38.41 1.80 8.14
N ASN A 497 37.43 0.93 8.40
CA ASN A 497 36.08 1.12 7.89
C ASN A 497 35.41 2.31 8.59
N LYS A 498 35.52 2.37 9.91
CA LYS A 498 35.03 3.49 10.72
C LYS A 498 35.70 4.82 10.29
N PHE A 499 37.00 4.81 10.03
CA PHE A 499 37.70 5.99 9.50
C PHE A 499 37.10 6.47 8.19
N ASN A 500 36.83 5.55 7.25
CA ASN A 500 36.26 5.88 5.95
C ASN A 500 34.80 6.34 6.07
N GLU A 501 34.01 5.78 6.99
CA GLU A 501 32.63 6.22 7.27
C GLU A 501 32.58 7.67 7.74
N ILE A 502 33.45 8.06 8.71
CA ILE A 502 33.48 9.45 9.15
C ILE A 502 33.90 10.39 8.01
N CYS A 503 34.85 9.97 7.17
CA CYS A 503 35.23 10.76 5.99
C CYS A 503 34.09 10.90 4.96
N LYS A 504 33.27 9.86 4.79
CA LYS A 504 32.04 9.92 3.97
C LYS A 504 31.03 10.91 4.61
N ASP A 505 30.81 10.81 5.91
CA ASP A 505 29.92 11.72 6.63
C ASP A 505 30.32 13.19 6.47
N ILE A 506 31.60 13.51 6.60
CA ILE A 506 32.12 14.86 6.39
C ILE A 506 31.84 15.35 4.96
N ARG A 507 32.01 14.51 3.96
CA ARG A 507 31.66 14.83 2.56
C ARG A 507 30.18 15.09 2.38
N ILE A 508 29.33 14.27 2.98
CA ILE A 508 27.88 14.46 2.95
C ILE A 508 27.51 15.79 3.62
N LEU A 509 28.01 16.05 4.82
CA LEU A 509 27.78 17.29 5.56
C LEU A 509 28.19 18.52 4.76
N ASN A 510 29.40 18.49 4.16
CA ASN A 510 29.88 19.58 3.35
C ASN A 510 29.03 19.80 2.09
N ASN A 511 28.51 18.74 1.46
CA ASN A 511 27.57 18.86 0.36
C ASN A 511 26.21 19.43 0.78
N LEU A 512 25.70 19.05 1.97
CA LEU A 512 24.48 19.58 2.55
C LEU A 512 24.60 21.08 2.86
N ARG A 513 25.67 21.46 3.58
CA ARG A 513 25.91 22.84 4.07
C ARG A 513 26.19 23.82 2.94
N ASN A 514 26.90 23.38 1.91
CA ASN A 514 27.40 24.23 0.83
C ASN A 514 26.64 24.10 -0.50
N HIS A 515 25.40 23.65 -0.45
CA HIS A 515 24.56 23.63 -1.65
C HIS A 515 24.14 25.05 -2.03
N PRO A 516 24.39 25.53 -3.28
CA PRO A 516 24.30 26.96 -3.61
C PRO A 516 22.88 27.55 -3.48
N TRP A 517 21.87 26.75 -3.79
CA TRP A 517 20.47 27.22 -3.82
C TRP A 517 19.66 26.80 -2.63
N GLN A 518 19.92 25.63 -2.10
CA GLN A 518 19.09 24.97 -1.09
C GLN A 518 19.98 24.32 -0.02
N PRO A 519 20.79 25.11 0.69
CA PRO A 519 21.66 24.57 1.73
C PRO A 519 20.84 24.04 2.90
N ARG A 520 21.38 23.01 3.53
CA ARG A 520 20.86 22.44 4.76
C ARG A 520 21.94 22.45 5.82
N TYR A 521 21.77 23.32 6.77
CA TYR A 521 22.76 23.54 7.82
C TYR A 521 22.45 22.67 9.03
N ILE A 522 23.14 21.56 9.15
CA ILE A 522 23.03 20.61 10.25
C ILE A 522 24.38 20.36 10.91
N THR A 523 24.37 20.11 12.21
CA THR A 523 25.57 19.69 12.96
C THR A 523 25.87 18.21 12.70
N TYR A 524 27.05 17.75 13.15
CA TYR A 524 27.41 16.35 13.01
C TYR A 524 26.51 15.44 13.86
N ASN A 525 26.18 15.86 15.07
CA ASN A 525 25.30 15.12 15.97
C ASN A 525 23.87 15.02 15.44
N GLU A 526 23.32 16.13 14.93
CA GLU A 526 22.02 16.12 14.24
C GLU A 526 22.01 15.16 13.07
N TYR A 527 23.07 15.21 12.24
CA TYR A 527 23.22 14.32 11.10
C TYR A 527 23.16 12.84 11.50
N LYS A 528 23.85 12.46 12.56
CA LYS A 528 23.84 11.07 13.08
C LYS A 528 22.46 10.62 13.58
N GLN A 529 21.64 11.53 14.06
CA GLN A 529 20.31 11.24 14.56
C GLN A 529 19.20 11.29 13.49
N ILE A 530 19.46 11.94 12.35
CA ILE A 530 18.46 12.06 11.29
C ILE A 530 18.21 10.71 10.63
N LYS A 531 17.02 10.19 10.84
CA LYS A 531 16.51 9.03 10.10
C LYS A 531 15.98 9.47 8.73
N ASN A 532 16.27 8.69 7.68
CA ASN A 532 15.72 8.90 6.34
C ASN A 532 16.05 10.27 5.73
N LEU A 533 17.31 10.68 5.77
CA LEU A 533 17.77 11.99 5.27
C LEU A 533 17.39 12.21 3.79
N ILE A 534 17.68 11.26 2.90
CA ILE A 534 17.39 11.39 1.46
C ILE A 534 15.89 11.57 1.18
N PRO A 535 14.96 10.77 1.73
CA PRO A 535 13.52 11.02 1.62
C PRO A 535 13.07 12.41 2.06
N LYS A 536 13.68 12.97 3.12
CA LYS A 536 13.38 14.33 3.59
C LYS A 536 13.85 15.39 2.58
N ILE A 537 15.06 15.25 2.06
CA ILE A 537 15.60 16.15 1.03
C ILE A 537 14.77 16.08 -0.27
N LEU A 538 14.34 14.89 -0.66
CA LEU A 538 13.45 14.68 -1.82
C LEU A 538 12.07 15.32 -1.63
N SER A 539 11.56 15.33 -0.40
CA SER A 539 10.26 15.99 -0.10
C SER A 539 10.33 17.50 -0.32
N GLN A 540 11.49 18.10 -0.17
CA GLN A 540 11.78 19.51 -0.42
C GLN A 540 12.21 19.81 -1.88
N GLN A 541 12.15 18.82 -2.79
CA GLN A 541 12.53 18.90 -4.20
C GLN A 541 14.01 19.18 -4.49
N ASN A 542 14.88 18.94 -3.54
CA ASN A 542 16.29 19.10 -3.77
C ASN A 542 16.91 17.83 -4.41
N PHE A 543 16.55 17.59 -5.67
CA PHE A 543 17.02 16.42 -6.42
C PHE A 543 18.53 16.47 -6.69
N SER A 544 19.06 17.66 -6.99
CA SER A 544 20.47 17.85 -7.25
C SER A 544 21.33 17.39 -6.07
N LEU A 545 20.95 17.77 -4.86
CA LEU A 545 21.62 17.35 -3.64
C LEU A 545 21.45 15.85 -3.39
N SER A 546 20.22 15.33 -3.59
CA SER A 546 19.94 13.90 -3.42
C SER A 546 20.81 13.04 -4.33
N PHE A 547 21.00 13.42 -5.61
CA PHE A 547 21.89 12.70 -6.52
C PHE A 547 23.36 12.72 -6.08
N LYS A 548 23.82 13.84 -5.50
CA LYS A 548 25.21 13.95 -5.02
C LYS A 548 25.50 13.08 -3.80
N ILE A 549 24.52 12.93 -2.91
CA ILE A 549 24.70 12.20 -1.65
C ILE A 549 24.27 10.73 -1.71
N ALA A 550 23.39 10.38 -2.63
CA ALA A 550 22.87 9.00 -2.77
C ALA A 550 23.96 7.91 -2.83
N PRO A 551 25.08 8.09 -3.56
CA PRO A 551 26.12 7.07 -3.62
C PRO A 551 26.79 6.78 -2.28
N TYR A 552 26.72 7.72 -1.32
CA TYR A 552 27.33 7.53 0.00
C TYR A 552 26.43 6.73 0.96
N PHE A 553 25.12 6.62 0.64
CA PHE A 553 24.13 5.90 1.43
C PHE A 553 23.72 4.58 0.78
N ASP A 554 24.35 4.18 -0.33
CA ASP A 554 23.90 3.06 -1.17
C ASP A 554 22.40 3.15 -1.50
N PHE A 555 21.92 4.38 -1.67
CA PHE A 555 20.52 4.65 -1.91
C PHE A 555 20.16 4.42 -3.37
N ASP A 556 18.98 3.83 -3.58
CA ASP A 556 18.49 3.49 -4.91
C ASP A 556 18.29 4.74 -5.79
N ILE A 557 19.21 4.97 -6.72
CA ILE A 557 19.20 6.10 -7.66
C ILE A 557 17.93 6.10 -8.55
N PRO A 558 17.47 4.99 -9.12
CA PRO A 558 16.18 4.91 -9.81
C PRO A 558 15.02 5.53 -9.03
N LEU A 559 14.96 5.34 -7.72
CA LEU A 559 13.90 5.93 -6.88
C LEU A 559 13.96 7.48 -6.88
N ILE A 560 15.14 8.07 -6.93
CA ILE A 560 15.29 9.53 -7.02
C ILE A 560 14.74 10.04 -8.36
N TYR A 561 15.06 9.35 -9.46
CA TYR A 561 14.54 9.68 -10.79
C TYR A 561 13.00 9.52 -10.87
N GLN A 562 12.47 8.48 -10.24
CA GLN A 562 11.01 8.31 -10.14
C GLN A 562 10.35 9.48 -9.39
N LYS A 563 10.91 9.86 -8.25
CA LYS A 563 10.42 11.02 -7.47
C LYS A 563 10.56 12.33 -8.26
N TYR A 564 11.65 12.50 -9.01
CA TYR A 564 11.83 13.63 -9.91
C TYR A 564 10.75 13.70 -10.97
N ALA A 565 10.48 12.59 -11.65
CA ALA A 565 9.43 12.53 -12.67
C ALA A 565 8.05 12.84 -12.07
N ILE A 566 7.70 12.20 -10.95
CA ILE A 566 6.43 12.42 -10.25
C ILE A 566 6.27 13.90 -9.82
N SER A 567 7.35 14.51 -9.33
CA SER A 567 7.32 15.92 -8.94
C SER A 567 7.03 16.85 -10.13
N ASN A 568 7.66 16.60 -11.28
CA ASN A 568 7.41 17.41 -12.47
C ASN A 568 6.00 17.21 -13.04
N ILE A 569 5.48 15.98 -13.04
CA ILE A 569 4.08 15.70 -13.42
C ILE A 569 3.12 16.44 -12.49
N LYS A 570 3.38 16.44 -11.20
CA LYS A 570 2.55 17.11 -10.20
C LYS A 570 2.52 18.65 -10.36
N LYS A 571 3.59 19.24 -10.89
CA LYS A 571 3.68 20.70 -11.15
C LYS A 571 2.80 21.17 -12.30
N LEU A 572 2.43 20.28 -13.21
CA LEU A 572 1.55 20.67 -14.32
C LEU A 572 0.20 21.18 -13.81
N PRO A 573 -0.29 22.31 -14.36
CA PRO A 573 -1.63 22.79 -14.03
C PRO A 573 -2.71 21.80 -14.51
N PHE A 574 -3.89 21.82 -13.90
CA PHE A 574 -5.01 20.98 -14.36
C PHE A 574 -5.42 21.29 -15.80
N SER A 575 -5.36 22.54 -16.20
CA SER A 575 -5.75 23.04 -17.52
C SER A 575 -4.60 23.08 -18.53
N CYS A 576 -3.62 22.17 -18.43
CA CYS A 576 -2.52 22.12 -19.38
C CYS A 576 -2.99 21.59 -20.74
N THR A 577 -2.34 22.05 -21.81
CA THR A 577 -2.58 21.58 -23.17
C THR A 577 -1.93 20.21 -23.40
N LYS A 578 -2.46 19.43 -24.35
CA LYS A 578 -1.87 18.13 -24.73
C LYS A 578 -0.41 18.26 -25.19
N GLU A 579 -0.09 19.38 -25.83
CA GLU A 579 1.29 19.66 -26.27
C GLU A 579 2.25 19.86 -25.10
N GLU A 580 1.80 20.50 -24.02
CA GLU A 580 2.62 20.67 -22.81
C GLU A 580 2.84 19.34 -22.10
N GLU A 581 1.81 18.49 -22.05
CA GLU A 581 1.93 17.14 -21.53
C GLU A 581 2.93 16.32 -22.34
N GLU A 582 2.89 16.44 -23.67
CA GLU A 582 3.79 15.73 -24.58
C GLU A 582 5.24 16.19 -24.44
N LYS A 583 5.46 17.50 -24.37
CA LYS A 583 6.80 18.08 -24.15
C LYS A 583 7.38 17.61 -22.82
N LEU A 584 6.56 17.59 -21.76
CA LEU A 584 7.03 17.10 -20.48
C LEU A 584 7.34 15.61 -20.52
N TYR A 585 6.45 14.79 -21.08
CA TYR A 585 6.68 13.36 -21.24
C TYR A 585 7.98 13.08 -21.98
N THR A 586 8.20 13.71 -23.12
CA THR A 586 9.41 13.54 -23.94
C THR A 586 10.67 13.90 -23.15
N SER A 587 10.65 15.05 -22.46
CA SER A 587 11.77 15.49 -21.62
C SER A 587 12.09 14.49 -20.47
N LEU A 588 11.05 13.98 -19.82
CA LEU A 588 11.21 13.00 -18.75
C LEU A 588 11.69 11.66 -19.29
N TYR A 589 11.09 11.17 -20.36
CA TYR A 589 11.45 9.89 -20.96
C TYR A 589 12.93 9.85 -21.37
N TYR A 590 13.45 10.90 -22.03
CA TYR A 590 14.86 10.98 -22.38
C TYR A 590 15.80 10.90 -21.18
N LYS A 591 15.40 11.38 -20.01
CA LYS A 591 16.19 11.29 -18.78
C LYS A 591 16.09 9.92 -18.09
N LEU A 592 15.01 9.19 -18.34
CA LEU A 592 14.71 7.93 -17.64
C LEU A 592 15.11 6.69 -18.43
N LYS A 593 15.11 6.75 -19.76
CA LYS A 593 15.27 5.59 -20.65
C LYS A 593 16.55 4.78 -20.42
N ASP A 594 17.65 5.47 -20.05
CA ASP A 594 18.97 4.84 -19.89
C ASP A 594 19.21 4.31 -18.47
N ILE A 595 18.24 4.48 -17.56
CA ILE A 595 18.37 4.08 -16.16
C ILE A 595 17.78 2.68 -15.97
N GLN A 596 18.60 1.78 -15.46
CA GLN A 596 18.16 0.42 -15.16
C GLN A 596 17.22 0.39 -13.94
N ASN A 597 16.30 -0.57 -13.91
CA ASN A 597 15.40 -0.85 -12.80
C ASN A 597 14.44 0.28 -12.39
N ILE A 598 14.10 1.19 -13.33
CA ILE A 598 13.02 2.16 -13.09
C ILE A 598 11.67 1.46 -13.17
N SER A 599 10.82 1.70 -12.17
CA SER A 599 9.42 1.28 -12.20
C SER A 599 8.56 2.37 -12.86
N TYR A 600 8.27 2.19 -14.14
CA TYR A 600 7.41 3.11 -14.88
C TYR A 600 5.96 3.09 -14.40
N ILE A 601 5.53 1.97 -13.82
CA ILE A 601 4.18 1.86 -13.24
C ILE A 601 3.98 2.79 -12.05
N THR A 602 4.98 3.00 -11.20
CA THR A 602 4.88 3.96 -10.09
C THR A 602 4.68 5.38 -10.58
N ILE A 603 5.34 5.74 -11.67
CA ILE A 603 5.18 7.06 -12.31
C ILE A 603 3.79 7.16 -12.94
N ALA A 604 3.36 6.12 -13.68
CA ALA A 604 2.05 6.07 -14.32
C ALA A 604 0.90 6.17 -13.31
N LYS A 605 0.91 5.38 -12.23
CA LYS A 605 -0.10 5.45 -11.15
C LYS A 605 -0.21 6.83 -10.53
N LYS A 606 0.92 7.53 -10.36
CA LYS A 606 0.91 8.90 -9.85
C LYS A 606 0.41 9.91 -10.88
N ALA A 607 0.74 9.72 -12.16
CA ALA A 607 0.21 10.54 -13.24
C ALA A 607 -1.32 10.43 -13.31
N PHE A 608 -1.88 9.23 -13.24
CA PHE A 608 -3.33 9.00 -13.17
C PHE A 608 -3.97 9.69 -11.96
N LYS A 609 -3.32 9.60 -10.79
CA LYS A 609 -3.82 10.29 -9.59
C LYS A 609 -3.88 11.81 -9.72
N TYR A 610 -3.10 12.39 -10.64
CA TYR A 610 -3.09 13.83 -10.92
C TYR A 610 -3.88 14.18 -12.19
N ASP A 611 -4.77 13.29 -12.68
CA ASP A 611 -5.59 13.42 -13.88
C ASP A 611 -4.79 13.64 -15.18
N LYS A 612 -3.52 13.22 -15.20
CA LYS A 612 -2.63 13.27 -16.36
C LYS A 612 -2.61 11.93 -17.09
N ASN A 613 -3.77 11.56 -17.64
CA ASN A 613 -4.00 10.24 -18.20
C ASN A 613 -3.10 9.91 -19.40
N GLU A 614 -2.85 10.89 -20.28
CA GLU A 614 -1.99 10.68 -21.46
C GLU A 614 -0.55 10.34 -21.05
N ILE A 615 0.02 11.11 -20.12
CA ILE A 615 1.37 10.84 -19.59
C ILE A 615 1.41 9.49 -18.91
N GLY A 616 0.39 9.17 -18.09
CA GLY A 616 0.28 7.90 -17.38
C GLY A 616 0.26 6.70 -18.34
N MET A 617 -0.55 6.80 -19.42
CA MET A 617 -0.64 5.75 -20.43
C MET A 617 0.68 5.52 -21.16
N ARG A 618 1.38 6.59 -21.54
CA ARG A 618 2.68 6.47 -22.24
C ARG A 618 3.76 5.87 -21.35
N PHE A 619 3.83 6.25 -20.08
CA PHE A 619 4.77 5.60 -19.16
C PHE A 619 4.41 4.13 -18.89
N LEU A 620 3.14 3.81 -18.84
CA LEU A 620 2.69 2.43 -18.68
C LEU A 620 3.13 1.53 -19.86
N GLU A 621 3.19 2.06 -21.06
CA GLU A 621 3.69 1.35 -22.25
C GLU A 621 5.14 0.86 -22.08
N HIS A 622 5.99 1.64 -21.38
CA HIS A 622 7.40 1.28 -21.14
C HIS A 622 7.63 0.33 -19.96
N GLU A 623 6.59 0.00 -19.20
CA GLU A 623 6.73 -1.00 -18.14
C GLU A 623 7.02 -2.38 -18.75
N LYS A 624 7.99 -3.10 -18.18
CA LYS A 624 8.42 -4.41 -18.69
C LYS A 624 7.45 -5.53 -18.34
N SER A 625 6.87 -5.48 -17.15
CA SER A 625 5.99 -6.52 -16.65
C SER A 625 4.57 -6.38 -17.22
N ILE A 626 4.18 -7.32 -18.07
CA ILE A 626 2.84 -7.36 -18.68
C ILE A 626 1.76 -7.53 -17.62
N LEU A 627 1.98 -8.41 -16.64
CA LEU A 627 1.02 -8.70 -15.57
C LEU A 627 0.69 -7.48 -14.71
N ILE A 628 1.63 -6.55 -14.59
CA ILE A 628 1.42 -5.31 -13.83
C ILE A 628 0.71 -4.23 -14.67
N LYS A 629 0.87 -4.27 -16.01
CA LYS A 629 0.19 -3.34 -16.93
C LYS A 629 -1.31 -3.59 -17.00
N ILE A 630 -1.71 -4.85 -17.10
CA ILE A 630 -3.10 -5.24 -17.37
C ILE A 630 -4.09 -4.64 -16.36
N PRO A 631 -3.89 -4.72 -15.02
CA PRO A 631 -4.80 -4.09 -14.06
C PRO A 631 -4.97 -2.59 -14.26
N GLN A 632 -3.90 -1.89 -14.67
CA GLN A 632 -3.96 -0.46 -14.89
C GLN A 632 -4.76 -0.11 -16.16
N TYR A 633 -4.63 -0.91 -17.24
CA TYR A 633 -5.47 -0.73 -18.42
C TYR A 633 -6.94 -1.03 -18.14
N ILE A 634 -7.23 -1.99 -17.26
CA ILE A 634 -8.59 -2.30 -16.78
C ILE A 634 -9.17 -1.11 -16.01
N GLU A 635 -8.43 -0.57 -15.02
CA GLU A 635 -8.86 0.58 -14.22
C GLU A 635 -9.22 1.82 -15.08
N HIS A 636 -8.55 1.98 -16.23
CA HIS A 636 -8.76 3.10 -17.14
C HIS A 636 -9.59 2.74 -18.37
N CYS A 637 -10.29 1.62 -18.37
CA CYS A 637 -11.18 1.15 -19.46
C CYS A 637 -10.49 1.11 -20.84
N LYS A 638 -9.18 0.81 -20.89
CA LYS A 638 -8.42 0.63 -22.14
C LYS A 638 -8.41 -0.83 -22.54
N TRP A 639 -9.59 -1.32 -22.90
CA TRP A 639 -9.86 -2.75 -23.14
C TRP A 639 -9.03 -3.33 -24.29
N ASP A 640 -8.83 -2.59 -25.37
CA ASP A 640 -8.04 -3.08 -26.52
C ASP A 640 -6.61 -3.45 -26.12
N LYS A 641 -5.95 -2.57 -25.34
CA LYS A 641 -4.59 -2.82 -24.85
C LYS A 641 -4.56 -3.92 -23.79
N ALA A 642 -5.54 -3.95 -22.89
CA ALA A 642 -5.65 -4.99 -21.87
C ALA A 642 -5.85 -6.37 -22.49
N LEU A 643 -6.75 -6.51 -23.47
CA LEU A 643 -7.03 -7.74 -24.19
C LEU A 643 -5.84 -8.21 -25.02
N PHE A 644 -5.18 -7.27 -25.73
CA PHE A 644 -4.00 -7.59 -26.53
C PHE A 644 -2.87 -8.18 -25.65
N LEU A 645 -2.55 -7.48 -24.57
CA LEU A 645 -1.51 -7.94 -23.64
C LEU A 645 -1.90 -9.23 -22.90
N ALA A 646 -3.15 -9.36 -22.46
CA ALA A 646 -3.62 -10.58 -21.83
C ALA A 646 -3.54 -11.78 -22.79
N PHE A 647 -3.83 -11.57 -24.07
CA PHE A 647 -3.70 -12.61 -25.09
C PHE A 647 -2.23 -12.99 -25.33
N GLU A 648 -1.30 -12.01 -25.33
CA GLU A 648 0.14 -12.26 -25.46
C GLU A 648 0.73 -13.07 -24.30
N THR A 649 0.16 -13.00 -23.10
CA THR A 649 0.62 -13.83 -21.97
C THR A 649 0.36 -15.32 -22.16
N CYS A 650 -0.52 -15.70 -23.07
CA CYS A 650 -1.02 -17.06 -23.22
C CYS A 650 -1.59 -17.68 -21.95
N ASP A 651 -1.90 -16.87 -20.93
CA ASP A 651 -2.50 -17.30 -19.68
C ASP A 651 -4.01 -17.07 -19.70
N ARG A 652 -4.75 -18.18 -19.66
CA ARG A 652 -6.21 -18.18 -19.68
C ARG A 652 -6.81 -17.45 -18.46
N ASN A 653 -6.18 -17.54 -17.29
CA ASN A 653 -6.69 -16.91 -16.09
C ASN A 653 -6.60 -15.38 -16.18
N VAL A 654 -5.50 -14.87 -16.73
CA VAL A 654 -5.31 -13.44 -16.96
C VAL A 654 -6.37 -12.92 -17.94
N LEU A 655 -6.60 -13.63 -19.03
CA LEU A 655 -7.59 -13.26 -20.04
C LEU A 655 -9.02 -13.30 -19.47
N ASN A 656 -9.35 -14.36 -18.70
CA ASN A 656 -10.63 -14.46 -18.01
C ASN A 656 -10.87 -13.34 -17.01
N THR A 657 -9.80 -12.90 -16.31
CA THR A 657 -9.88 -11.74 -15.40
C THR A 657 -10.24 -10.46 -16.16
N VAL A 658 -9.63 -10.24 -17.34
CA VAL A 658 -9.98 -9.08 -18.18
C VAL A 658 -11.43 -9.18 -18.64
N PHE A 659 -11.89 -10.35 -19.10
CA PHE A 659 -13.27 -10.56 -19.53
C PHE A 659 -14.27 -10.32 -18.39
N SER A 660 -14.01 -10.84 -17.20
CA SER A 660 -14.87 -10.64 -16.04
C SER A 660 -15.02 -9.16 -15.67
N ASN A 661 -13.89 -8.43 -15.61
CA ASN A 661 -13.92 -6.99 -15.32
C ASN A 661 -14.65 -6.21 -16.41
N MET A 662 -14.43 -6.57 -17.67
CA MET A 662 -15.09 -5.91 -18.80
C MET A 662 -16.61 -6.11 -18.75
N LEU A 663 -17.09 -7.33 -18.46
CA LEU A 663 -18.50 -7.60 -18.28
C LEU A 663 -19.11 -6.83 -17.11
N ASN A 664 -18.38 -6.72 -16.01
CA ASN A 664 -18.90 -6.07 -14.80
C ASN A 664 -18.96 -4.53 -14.96
N ILE A 665 -18.03 -3.92 -15.69
CA ILE A 665 -17.92 -2.45 -15.83
C ILE A 665 -18.76 -1.96 -17.00
N GLU A 666 -18.61 -2.55 -18.18
CA GLU A 666 -19.22 -2.07 -19.43
C GLU A 666 -20.56 -2.73 -19.76
N GLY A 667 -20.75 -3.94 -19.24
CA GLY A 667 -21.94 -4.72 -19.56
C GLY A 667 -21.79 -5.59 -20.82
N PHE A 668 -22.82 -6.38 -21.09
CA PHE A 668 -22.74 -7.46 -22.09
C PHE A 668 -22.74 -6.99 -23.54
N ASP A 669 -23.47 -5.92 -23.84
CA ASP A 669 -23.58 -5.40 -25.22
C ASP A 669 -22.27 -4.74 -25.66
N GLU A 670 -21.64 -3.95 -24.79
CA GLU A 670 -20.33 -3.34 -25.09
C GLU A 670 -19.22 -4.37 -25.10
N PHE A 671 -19.24 -5.35 -24.19
CA PHE A 671 -18.37 -6.52 -24.26
C PHE A 671 -18.41 -7.16 -25.65
N THR A 672 -19.60 -7.41 -26.17
CA THR A 672 -19.76 -8.01 -27.49
C THR A 672 -19.19 -7.14 -28.60
N SER A 673 -19.37 -5.81 -28.50
CA SER A 673 -18.87 -4.85 -29.51
C SER A 673 -17.34 -4.79 -29.54
N ILE A 674 -16.71 -4.82 -28.35
CA ILE A 674 -15.24 -4.80 -28.22
C ILE A 674 -14.65 -6.13 -28.72
N ILE A 675 -15.21 -7.28 -28.30
CA ILE A 675 -14.73 -8.60 -28.75
C ILE A 675 -14.83 -8.75 -30.26
N LYS A 676 -15.87 -8.19 -30.89
CA LYS A 676 -16.04 -8.20 -32.35
C LYS A 676 -14.83 -7.59 -33.10
N GLN A 677 -14.21 -6.57 -32.51
CA GLN A 677 -13.03 -5.89 -33.11
C GLN A 677 -11.75 -6.73 -33.03
N HIS A 678 -11.73 -7.79 -32.19
CA HIS A 678 -10.55 -8.62 -31.95
C HIS A 678 -10.75 -10.10 -32.34
N PRO A 679 -10.69 -10.46 -33.65
CA PRO A 679 -10.98 -11.82 -34.11
C PRO A 679 -10.15 -12.93 -33.46
N LYS A 680 -8.91 -12.66 -33.09
CA LYS A 680 -8.01 -13.62 -32.44
C LYS A 680 -8.48 -14.08 -31.05
N ILE A 681 -9.31 -13.25 -30.41
CA ILE A 681 -9.78 -13.48 -29.02
C ILE A 681 -11.19 -14.10 -29.03
N HIS A 682 -11.83 -14.26 -30.18
CA HIS A 682 -13.20 -14.82 -30.27
C HIS A 682 -13.33 -16.18 -29.57
N GLN A 683 -12.42 -17.10 -29.84
CA GLN A 683 -12.50 -18.46 -29.26
C GLN A 683 -12.36 -18.47 -27.73
N PRO A 684 -11.34 -17.81 -27.13
CA PRO A 684 -11.27 -17.67 -25.67
C PRO A 684 -12.49 -16.96 -25.05
N ALA A 685 -13.06 -15.95 -25.73
CA ALA A 685 -14.24 -15.26 -25.23
C ALA A 685 -15.49 -16.15 -25.25
N ILE A 686 -15.64 -16.98 -26.27
CA ILE A 686 -16.72 -17.97 -26.36
C ILE A 686 -16.63 -18.95 -25.21
N GLU A 687 -15.45 -19.49 -24.94
CA GLU A 687 -15.24 -20.45 -23.85
C GLU A 687 -15.49 -19.79 -22.49
N PHE A 688 -15.03 -18.57 -22.32
CA PHE A 688 -15.28 -17.79 -21.10
C PHE A 688 -16.79 -17.60 -20.87
N ILE A 689 -17.53 -17.14 -21.88
CA ILE A 689 -18.99 -16.94 -21.78
C ILE A 689 -19.72 -18.25 -21.51
N LYS A 690 -19.32 -19.36 -22.14
CA LYS A 690 -19.89 -20.67 -21.84
C LYS A 690 -19.72 -21.05 -20.36
N ASN A 691 -18.53 -20.87 -19.78
CA ASN A 691 -18.25 -21.17 -18.39
C ASN A 691 -18.96 -20.19 -17.45
N TYR A 692 -18.97 -18.90 -17.76
CA TYR A 692 -19.64 -17.87 -16.99
C TYR A 692 -21.14 -18.14 -16.85
N ILE A 693 -21.78 -18.63 -17.90
CA ILE A 693 -23.22 -19.01 -17.87
C ILE A 693 -23.45 -20.23 -16.97
N ILE A 694 -22.52 -21.20 -16.96
CA ILE A 694 -22.63 -22.40 -16.13
C ILE A 694 -22.51 -22.01 -14.64
N GLU A 695 -21.54 -21.18 -14.30
CA GLU A 695 -21.26 -20.77 -12.91
C GLU A 695 -22.38 -19.88 -12.33
N ASN A 696 -22.91 -18.96 -13.14
CA ASN A 696 -23.90 -17.98 -12.68
C ASN A 696 -25.36 -18.34 -13.02
N LYS A 697 -25.64 -19.61 -13.31
CA LYS A 697 -26.99 -20.07 -13.73
C LYS A 697 -28.11 -19.65 -12.76
N ASN A 698 -27.86 -19.74 -11.46
CA ASN A 698 -28.84 -19.42 -10.43
C ASN A 698 -29.12 -17.91 -10.27
N GLU A 699 -28.17 -17.07 -10.59
CA GLU A 699 -28.30 -15.60 -10.54
C GLU A 699 -28.97 -15.06 -11.80
N ILE A 700 -28.65 -15.64 -12.95
CA ILE A 700 -29.20 -15.26 -14.26
C ILE A 700 -30.70 -15.60 -14.33
N GLU A 701 -31.13 -16.70 -13.69
CA GLU A 701 -32.53 -17.10 -13.66
C GLU A 701 -33.40 -16.26 -12.69
N LYS A 702 -32.81 -15.63 -11.68
CA LYS A 702 -33.49 -14.82 -10.65
C LYS A 702 -33.58 -13.33 -10.96
N SER A 703 -32.77 -12.80 -11.87
CA SER A 703 -32.79 -11.39 -12.21
C SER A 703 -33.97 -11.08 -13.16
N GLU A 704 -35.01 -10.45 -12.65
CA GLU A 704 -36.14 -9.92 -13.43
C GLU A 704 -35.76 -8.72 -14.30
N ASP A 705 -34.70 -8.01 -14.02
CA ASP A 705 -34.27 -6.81 -14.72
C ASP A 705 -33.26 -7.09 -15.83
N ASN A 706 -33.56 -6.56 -17.02
CA ASN A 706 -32.81 -6.20 -18.25
C ASN A 706 -31.32 -6.62 -18.45
N LYS A 707 -30.71 -7.35 -17.54
CA LYS A 707 -29.36 -7.93 -17.64
C LYS A 707 -29.37 -9.37 -18.17
N LYS A 708 -30.47 -9.81 -18.85
CA LYS A 708 -30.44 -11.13 -19.50
C LYS A 708 -29.33 -11.14 -20.52
N LEU A 709 -28.28 -11.91 -20.22
CA LEU A 709 -27.22 -12.27 -21.15
C LEU A 709 -27.87 -12.76 -22.46
N ASN A 710 -27.95 -11.89 -23.46
CA ASN A 710 -28.48 -12.28 -24.75
C ASN A 710 -27.42 -13.01 -25.57
N ILE A 711 -27.25 -14.28 -25.24
CA ILE A 711 -26.21 -15.16 -25.82
C ILE A 711 -26.30 -15.20 -27.35
N GLU A 712 -27.52 -15.13 -27.88
CA GLU A 712 -27.77 -15.05 -29.32
C GLU A 712 -27.17 -13.80 -29.94
N LYS A 713 -27.32 -12.65 -29.24
CA LYS A 713 -26.76 -11.38 -29.66
C LYS A 713 -25.23 -11.38 -29.64
N PHE A 714 -24.64 -12.07 -28.66
CA PHE A 714 -23.20 -12.26 -28.59
C PHE A 714 -22.66 -13.06 -29.80
N PHE A 715 -23.17 -14.26 -30.03
CA PHE A 715 -22.72 -15.11 -31.12
C PHE A 715 -22.99 -14.48 -32.50
N SER A 716 -24.12 -13.81 -32.64
CA SER A 716 -24.43 -13.08 -33.87
C SER A 716 -23.51 -11.87 -34.08
N GLY A 717 -23.20 -11.16 -32.99
CA GLY A 717 -22.31 -9.99 -33.01
C GLY A 717 -20.88 -10.34 -33.48
N ILE A 718 -20.35 -11.46 -33.03
CA ILE A 718 -19.01 -11.94 -33.43
C ILE A 718 -19.04 -12.86 -34.68
N SER A 719 -20.22 -13.07 -35.28
CA SER A 719 -20.44 -13.96 -36.46
C SER A 719 -20.01 -15.41 -36.26
N ALA A 720 -20.01 -15.91 -35.03
CA ALA A 720 -19.61 -17.28 -34.63
C ALA A 720 -20.84 -18.21 -34.59
N PHE A 721 -21.55 -18.33 -35.69
CA PHE A 721 -22.81 -19.11 -35.76
C PHE A 721 -22.59 -20.63 -35.65
N ASP A 722 -21.43 -21.14 -36.03
CA ASP A 722 -21.07 -22.55 -35.85
C ASP A 722 -20.90 -22.89 -34.35
N GLU A 723 -20.17 -22.05 -33.60
CA GLU A 723 -20.03 -22.22 -32.14
C GLU A 723 -21.36 -22.07 -31.41
N TYR A 724 -22.22 -21.18 -31.91
CA TYR A 724 -23.57 -21.04 -31.37
C TYR A 724 -24.40 -22.29 -31.62
N LEU A 725 -24.29 -22.92 -32.78
CA LEU A 725 -24.93 -24.20 -33.06
C LEU A 725 -24.46 -25.28 -32.08
N PHE A 726 -23.14 -25.42 -31.89
CA PHE A 726 -22.59 -26.40 -30.94
C PHE A 726 -23.03 -26.08 -29.49
N TYR A 727 -23.04 -24.82 -29.09
CA TYR A 727 -23.57 -24.43 -27.78
C TYR A 727 -25.04 -24.82 -27.61
N LEU A 728 -25.87 -24.61 -28.63
CA LEU A 728 -27.31 -25.02 -28.58
C LEU A 728 -27.44 -26.53 -28.49
N LEU A 729 -26.62 -27.31 -29.18
CA LEU A 729 -26.61 -28.76 -29.09
C LEU A 729 -26.14 -29.25 -27.71
N GLU A 730 -25.06 -28.66 -27.18
CA GLU A 730 -24.57 -28.97 -25.84
C GLU A 730 -25.62 -28.69 -24.77
N ARG A 731 -26.29 -27.53 -24.84
CA ARG A 731 -27.40 -27.16 -23.97
C ARG A 731 -28.60 -28.09 -24.11
N PHE A 732 -28.88 -28.54 -25.32
CA PHE A 732 -29.93 -29.53 -25.58
C PHE A 732 -29.68 -30.80 -24.81
N PHE A 733 -28.46 -31.34 -24.82
CA PHE A 733 -28.15 -32.60 -24.13
C PHE A 733 -28.06 -32.43 -22.60
N LYS A 734 -27.58 -31.29 -22.12
CA LYS A 734 -27.45 -31.01 -20.68
C LYS A 734 -28.76 -30.58 -20.01
N SER A 735 -29.72 -30.08 -20.77
CA SER A 735 -31.00 -29.59 -20.20
C SER A 735 -31.89 -30.73 -19.78
N SER A 736 -32.49 -30.63 -18.60
CA SER A 736 -33.56 -31.53 -18.14
C SER A 736 -34.97 -31.11 -18.63
N SER A 737 -35.11 -29.83 -19.05
CA SER A 737 -36.42 -29.28 -19.46
C SER A 737 -36.74 -29.54 -20.92
N ILE A 738 -37.91 -30.06 -21.17
CA ILE A 738 -38.46 -30.31 -22.52
C ILE A 738 -38.56 -29.00 -23.32
N GLU A 739 -39.02 -27.95 -22.68
CA GLU A 739 -39.25 -26.67 -23.33
C GLU A 739 -37.92 -26.03 -23.76
N GLU A 740 -36.88 -26.15 -22.94
CA GLU A 740 -35.55 -25.69 -23.29
C GLU A 740 -34.98 -26.50 -24.46
N ARG A 741 -35.08 -27.83 -24.43
CA ARG A 741 -34.64 -28.72 -25.50
C ARG A 741 -35.33 -28.34 -26.82
N LYS A 742 -36.67 -28.13 -26.79
CA LYS A 742 -37.42 -27.65 -27.99
C LYS A 742 -36.90 -26.29 -28.48
N LYS A 743 -36.71 -25.32 -27.58
CA LYS A 743 -36.17 -23.99 -27.94
C LYS A 743 -34.80 -24.10 -28.58
N CYS A 744 -33.90 -24.94 -28.03
CA CYS A 744 -32.57 -25.13 -28.57
C CYS A 744 -32.62 -25.71 -30.01
N VAL A 745 -33.41 -26.75 -30.23
CA VAL A 745 -33.51 -27.37 -31.58
C VAL A 745 -34.20 -26.41 -32.57
N THR A 746 -35.20 -25.65 -32.16
CA THR A 746 -35.87 -24.70 -33.05
C THR A 746 -34.91 -23.59 -33.48
N LYS A 747 -34.15 -23.02 -32.54
CA LYS A 747 -33.11 -22.01 -32.85
C LYS A 747 -31.98 -22.58 -33.73
N ALA A 748 -31.54 -23.82 -33.43
CA ALA A 748 -30.51 -24.47 -34.25
C ALA A 748 -31.03 -24.72 -35.69
N LYS A 749 -32.28 -25.12 -35.86
CA LYS A 749 -32.90 -25.25 -37.19
C LYS A 749 -32.97 -23.91 -37.93
N GLN A 750 -33.30 -22.82 -37.24
CA GLN A 750 -33.33 -21.47 -37.84
C GLN A 750 -31.92 -21.06 -38.35
N LEU A 751 -30.86 -21.33 -37.57
CA LEU A 751 -29.47 -21.06 -37.98
C LEU A 751 -29.08 -21.82 -39.26
N ILE A 752 -29.46 -23.10 -39.36
CA ILE A 752 -29.18 -23.93 -40.52
C ILE A 752 -30.01 -23.50 -41.72
N SER A 753 -31.31 -23.19 -41.52
CA SER A 753 -32.19 -22.78 -42.62
C SER A 753 -31.81 -21.44 -43.26
N ASN A 754 -31.32 -20.50 -42.45
CA ASN A 754 -30.90 -19.18 -42.88
C ASN A 754 -29.47 -19.19 -43.44
N LYS A 755 -28.79 -20.31 -43.49
CA LYS A 755 -27.42 -20.50 -44.02
C LYS A 755 -26.42 -19.47 -43.46
N LEU A 756 -26.52 -19.16 -42.15
CA LEU A 756 -25.71 -18.15 -41.46
C LEU A 756 -24.25 -18.59 -41.23
N ILE A 757 -23.95 -19.87 -41.28
CA ILE A 757 -22.62 -20.44 -41.06
C ILE A 757 -21.80 -20.36 -42.37
N THR A 758 -20.74 -19.60 -42.37
CA THR A 758 -19.95 -19.31 -43.59
C THR A 758 -18.70 -20.20 -43.74
N LYS A 759 -18.48 -21.15 -42.87
CA LYS A 759 -17.29 -22.05 -42.96
C LYS A 759 -17.34 -22.91 -44.23
N PRO A 760 -16.23 -22.99 -45.01
CA PRO A 760 -16.22 -23.64 -46.34
C PRO A 760 -16.52 -25.16 -46.29
N ASN A 761 -16.24 -25.83 -45.19
CA ASN A 761 -16.44 -27.29 -45.04
C ASN A 761 -17.66 -27.64 -44.20
N PHE A 762 -18.57 -26.72 -43.97
CA PHE A 762 -19.75 -27.01 -43.14
C PHE A 762 -20.81 -27.81 -43.90
N ASN A 763 -21.10 -28.99 -43.42
CA ASN A 763 -22.05 -29.92 -44.06
C ASN A 763 -23.52 -29.59 -43.64
N TYR A 764 -24.13 -28.60 -44.26
CA TYR A 764 -25.51 -28.21 -44.01
C TYR A 764 -26.51 -29.36 -44.13
N LYS A 765 -26.33 -30.29 -45.08
CA LYS A 765 -27.23 -31.42 -45.30
C LYS A 765 -27.20 -32.37 -44.09
N PHE A 766 -25.99 -32.65 -43.56
CA PHE A 766 -25.84 -33.47 -42.37
C PHE A 766 -26.54 -32.88 -41.16
N TYR A 767 -26.22 -31.64 -40.81
CA TYR A 767 -26.78 -31.00 -39.62
C TYR A 767 -28.25 -30.73 -39.74
N LYS A 768 -28.78 -30.46 -40.94
CA LYS A 768 -30.24 -30.37 -41.19
C LYS A 768 -30.93 -31.68 -40.89
N ASN A 769 -30.41 -32.78 -41.37
CA ASN A 769 -30.97 -34.13 -41.11
C ASN A 769 -30.84 -34.45 -39.62
N TYR A 770 -29.69 -34.22 -39.01
CA TYR A 770 -29.47 -34.49 -37.61
C TYR A 770 -30.41 -33.69 -36.69
N LEU A 771 -30.64 -32.41 -36.96
CA LEU A 771 -31.59 -31.59 -36.19
C LEU A 771 -33.05 -31.99 -36.42
N ASN A 772 -33.37 -32.52 -37.62
CA ASN A 772 -34.68 -33.10 -37.88
C ASN A 772 -34.90 -34.37 -37.04
N ASP A 773 -33.89 -35.19 -36.97
CA ASP A 773 -33.92 -36.44 -36.20
C ASP A 773 -34.05 -36.16 -34.69
N LEU A 774 -33.28 -35.15 -34.17
CA LEU A 774 -33.42 -34.71 -32.79
C LEU A 774 -34.82 -34.14 -32.51
N HIS A 775 -35.35 -33.32 -33.43
CA HIS A 775 -36.70 -32.79 -33.28
C HIS A 775 -37.76 -33.87 -33.26
N SER A 776 -37.67 -34.82 -34.23
CA SER A 776 -38.58 -35.97 -34.30
C SER A 776 -38.50 -36.86 -33.04
N SER A 777 -37.29 -37.06 -32.53
CA SER A 777 -37.05 -37.74 -31.25
C SER A 777 -37.71 -37.04 -30.08
N LEU A 778 -37.59 -35.72 -30.00
CA LEU A 778 -38.23 -34.91 -28.93
C LEU A 778 -39.77 -34.99 -29.04
N GLU A 779 -40.29 -34.86 -30.26
CA GLU A 779 -41.71 -34.93 -30.52
C GLU A 779 -42.27 -36.30 -30.11
N PHE A 780 -41.58 -37.37 -30.52
CA PHE A 780 -41.95 -38.71 -30.12
C PHE A 780 -41.95 -38.90 -28.59
N LYS A 781 -40.89 -38.51 -27.91
CA LYS A 781 -40.78 -38.58 -26.46
C LYS A 781 -41.88 -37.76 -25.77
N THR A 782 -42.20 -36.59 -26.30
CA THR A 782 -43.27 -35.72 -25.78
C THR A 782 -44.63 -36.43 -25.95
N ASN A 783 -44.88 -37.04 -27.11
CA ASN A 783 -46.09 -37.77 -27.37
C ASN A 783 -46.22 -39.00 -26.48
N CYS A 784 -45.11 -39.68 -26.12
CA CYS A 784 -45.11 -40.78 -25.14
C CYS A 784 -45.51 -40.32 -23.73
N MET A 785 -45.32 -39.03 -23.41
CA MET A 785 -45.73 -38.43 -22.12
C MET A 785 -47.11 -37.84 -22.13
N ASP A 786 -47.78 -37.81 -23.26
CA ASP A 786 -49.16 -37.25 -23.35
C ASP A 786 -50.12 -38.00 -22.38
N LYS A 787 -50.98 -37.20 -21.76
CA LYS A 787 -51.97 -37.67 -20.80
C LYS A 787 -52.86 -38.80 -21.34
N LYS A 788 -53.09 -38.84 -22.65
CA LYS A 788 -53.90 -39.86 -23.34
C LYS A 788 -53.13 -41.17 -23.56
N VAL A 789 -51.82 -41.13 -23.71
CA VAL A 789 -50.98 -42.28 -24.04
C VAL A 789 -50.37 -42.91 -22.79
N LYS A 790 -49.91 -42.11 -21.85
CA LYS A 790 -49.33 -42.48 -20.53
C LYS A 790 -48.28 -43.60 -20.58
N ILE A 791 -47.42 -43.61 -21.55
CA ILE A 791 -46.34 -44.59 -21.64
C ILE A 791 -45.21 -44.27 -20.66
N ILE A 792 -44.89 -42.99 -20.49
CA ILE A 792 -43.85 -42.50 -19.58
C ILE A 792 -44.49 -41.55 -18.58
N LYS A 793 -44.20 -41.70 -17.28
CA LYS A 793 -44.71 -40.80 -16.23
C LYS A 793 -43.95 -39.49 -16.26
N LYS A 794 -44.66 -38.36 -16.14
CA LYS A 794 -44.04 -37.01 -16.05
C LYS A 794 -43.12 -36.83 -14.86
N THR A 795 -43.23 -37.64 -13.84
CA THR A 795 -42.43 -37.60 -12.61
C THR A 795 -41.09 -38.29 -12.74
N ASP A 796 -40.83 -39.06 -13.79
CA ASP A 796 -39.53 -39.67 -14.01
C ASP A 796 -38.60 -38.59 -14.59
N LEU A 797 -37.86 -37.91 -13.74
CA LEU A 797 -36.91 -36.85 -14.09
C LEU A 797 -35.93 -37.29 -15.18
N ASN A 798 -35.64 -38.58 -15.27
CA ASN A 798 -34.72 -39.18 -16.25
C ASN A 798 -35.43 -39.70 -17.51
N SER A 799 -36.70 -39.41 -17.70
CA SER A 799 -37.48 -39.95 -18.82
C SER A 799 -36.99 -39.52 -20.20
N PHE A 800 -36.23 -38.39 -20.27
CA PHE A 800 -35.59 -37.92 -21.50
C PHE A 800 -34.23 -38.55 -21.82
N ASP A 801 -33.58 -39.16 -20.85
CA ASP A 801 -32.33 -39.88 -21.05
C ASP A 801 -32.52 -41.27 -21.64
N ASN A 802 -33.77 -41.76 -21.57
CA ASN A 802 -34.15 -43.01 -22.21
C ASN A 802 -33.93 -42.94 -23.75
N SER A 803 -33.30 -43.97 -24.31
CA SER A 803 -33.18 -44.06 -25.75
C SER A 803 -34.56 -44.20 -26.43
N ILE A 804 -34.63 -43.93 -27.72
CA ILE A 804 -35.82 -44.16 -28.51
C ILE A 804 -36.27 -45.65 -28.39
N HIS A 805 -35.27 -46.56 -28.37
CA HIS A 805 -35.52 -47.99 -28.19
C HIS A 805 -36.18 -48.27 -26.84
N ASP A 806 -35.71 -47.65 -25.75
CA ASP A 806 -36.34 -47.83 -24.42
C ASP A 806 -37.77 -47.32 -24.41
N CYS A 807 -38.04 -46.21 -25.12
CA CYS A 807 -39.38 -45.68 -25.27
C CYS A 807 -40.28 -46.67 -26.02
N PHE A 808 -39.79 -47.32 -27.07
CA PHE A 808 -40.49 -48.39 -27.79
C PHE A 808 -40.76 -49.58 -26.86
N MET A 809 -39.78 -50.02 -26.11
CA MET A 809 -39.88 -51.11 -25.14
C MET A 809 -40.90 -50.82 -24.07
N LEU A 810 -40.88 -49.61 -23.48
CA LEU A 810 -41.86 -49.15 -22.49
C LEU A 810 -43.28 -49.14 -23.07
N GLY A 811 -43.41 -48.74 -24.32
CA GLY A 811 -44.69 -48.74 -24.98
C GLY A 811 -45.26 -50.17 -25.24
N VAL A 812 -44.36 -51.07 -25.58
CA VAL A 812 -44.76 -52.49 -25.69
C VAL A 812 -45.20 -53.07 -24.33
N LYS A 813 -44.43 -52.76 -23.27
CA LYS A 813 -44.78 -53.13 -21.89
C LYS A 813 -46.15 -52.56 -21.41
N ALA A 814 -46.47 -51.35 -21.89
CA ALA A 814 -47.76 -50.68 -21.59
C ALA A 814 -48.89 -51.12 -22.52
N ASP A 815 -48.74 -52.13 -23.30
CA ASP A 815 -49.75 -52.66 -24.26
C ASP A 815 -50.23 -51.63 -25.31
N LYS A 816 -49.30 -50.67 -25.68
CA LYS A 816 -49.56 -49.60 -26.67
C LYS A 816 -48.82 -49.83 -27.97
N TYR A 817 -48.61 -51.07 -28.36
CA TYR A 817 -47.80 -51.38 -29.52
C TYR A 817 -48.31 -50.76 -30.83
N ASP A 818 -49.59 -50.84 -31.10
CA ASP A 818 -50.22 -50.34 -32.34
C ASP A 818 -50.03 -48.81 -32.47
N TRP A 819 -50.13 -48.12 -31.35
CA TRP A 819 -49.85 -46.68 -31.30
C TRP A 819 -48.38 -46.38 -31.62
N ILE A 820 -47.46 -47.10 -31.01
CA ILE A 820 -46.02 -46.95 -31.27
C ILE A 820 -45.68 -47.26 -32.72
N GLU A 821 -46.22 -48.34 -33.29
CA GLU A 821 -46.07 -48.68 -34.70
C GLU A 821 -46.54 -47.54 -35.61
N SER A 822 -47.69 -46.96 -35.28
CA SER A 822 -48.20 -45.80 -36.02
C SER A 822 -47.29 -44.58 -35.93
N GLN A 823 -46.64 -44.34 -34.76
CA GLN A 823 -45.67 -43.27 -34.60
C GLN A 823 -44.35 -43.55 -35.34
N ASN A 824 -43.92 -44.83 -35.40
CA ASN A 824 -42.77 -45.21 -36.17
C ASN A 824 -42.95 -44.88 -37.65
N LYS A 825 -44.10 -45.21 -38.23
CA LYS A 825 -44.42 -44.93 -39.64
C LYS A 825 -44.47 -43.43 -39.95
N LYS A 826 -44.79 -42.61 -38.96
CA LYS A 826 -44.92 -41.13 -39.10
C LYS A 826 -43.61 -40.41 -38.90
N ILE A 827 -42.74 -40.88 -37.97
CA ILE A 827 -41.62 -40.10 -37.45
C ILE A 827 -40.27 -40.69 -37.79
N PHE A 828 -40.03 -42.01 -37.64
CA PHE A 828 -38.72 -42.61 -37.68
C PHE A 828 -38.44 -43.53 -38.84
N GLU A 829 -39.48 -44.13 -39.42
CA GLU A 829 -39.34 -45.16 -40.50
C GLU A 829 -38.32 -46.28 -40.17
N MET A 830 -38.34 -46.74 -38.91
CA MET A 830 -37.44 -47.82 -38.53
C MET A 830 -37.77 -49.08 -39.30
N GLY A 831 -36.73 -49.77 -39.75
CA GLY A 831 -36.89 -51.02 -40.53
C GLY A 831 -37.61 -52.11 -39.75
N ASN A 832 -38.42 -52.89 -40.43
CA ASN A 832 -39.27 -53.92 -39.85
C ASN A 832 -38.51 -54.92 -38.95
N LYS A 833 -37.27 -55.25 -39.31
CA LYS A 833 -36.45 -56.16 -38.47
C LYS A 833 -36.24 -55.61 -37.06
N LYS A 834 -35.82 -54.37 -36.96
CA LYS A 834 -35.52 -53.69 -35.68
C LYS A 834 -36.79 -53.50 -34.86
N LEU A 835 -37.88 -53.05 -35.49
CA LEU A 835 -39.14 -52.87 -34.83
C LEU A 835 -39.70 -54.18 -34.28
N SER A 836 -39.67 -55.22 -35.08
CA SER A 836 -40.11 -56.59 -34.70
C SER A 836 -39.29 -57.14 -33.52
N TYR A 837 -37.96 -56.91 -33.54
CA TYR A 837 -37.10 -57.35 -32.45
C TYR A 837 -37.44 -56.60 -31.14
N LEU A 838 -37.56 -55.29 -31.20
CA LEU A 838 -37.95 -54.51 -30.03
C LEU A 838 -39.32 -54.92 -29.47
N ARG A 839 -40.22 -55.26 -30.35
CA ARG A 839 -41.55 -55.80 -29.92
C ARG A 839 -41.36 -57.09 -29.16
N LEU A 840 -40.66 -58.06 -29.70
CA LEU A 840 -40.42 -59.31 -29.03
C LEU A 840 -39.68 -59.16 -27.71
N LYS A 841 -38.66 -58.32 -27.70
CA LYS A 841 -37.88 -58.00 -26.48
C LYS A 841 -38.77 -57.36 -25.44
N GLY A 842 -39.65 -56.45 -25.81
CA GLY A 842 -40.59 -55.82 -24.89
C GLY A 842 -41.58 -56.79 -24.24
N PHE A 843 -42.02 -57.76 -25.02
CA PHE A 843 -42.84 -58.85 -24.46
C PHE A 843 -42.08 -59.75 -23.50
N ALA A 844 -40.83 -60.09 -23.83
CA ALA A 844 -39.96 -60.85 -22.95
C ALA A 844 -39.71 -60.12 -21.61
N GLU A 845 -39.31 -58.82 -21.66
CA GLU A 845 -39.11 -58.01 -20.47
C GLU A 845 -40.36 -57.79 -19.61
N SER A 846 -41.54 -57.87 -20.22
CA SER A 846 -42.81 -57.80 -19.49
C SER A 846 -43.32 -59.19 -18.98
N GLY A 847 -42.52 -60.22 -19.15
CA GLY A 847 -42.92 -61.58 -18.74
C GLY A 847 -44.01 -62.21 -19.60
N LYS A 848 -44.39 -61.63 -20.73
CA LYS A 848 -45.49 -62.05 -21.60
C LYS A 848 -44.96 -63.00 -22.71
N MET A 849 -44.26 -64.06 -22.34
CA MET A 849 -43.60 -64.97 -23.26
C MET A 849 -44.49 -65.61 -24.30
N VAL A 850 -45.74 -65.85 -23.91
CA VAL A 850 -46.81 -66.44 -24.81
C VAL A 850 -47.03 -65.53 -26.02
N LEU A 851 -47.06 -64.24 -25.83
CA LEU A 851 -47.28 -63.26 -26.90
C LEU A 851 -46.15 -63.24 -27.94
N ILE A 852 -44.92 -63.69 -27.61
CA ILE A 852 -43.84 -63.86 -28.55
C ILE A 852 -44.22 -64.97 -29.58
N ASP A 853 -44.64 -66.15 -29.10
CA ASP A 853 -45.01 -67.24 -29.97
C ASP A 853 -46.21 -66.96 -30.83
N GLU A 854 -47.24 -66.29 -30.24
CA GLU A 854 -48.38 -65.82 -30.99
C GLU A 854 -48.03 -64.80 -32.08
N THR A 855 -47.13 -63.90 -31.76
CA THR A 855 -46.65 -62.87 -32.72
C THR A 855 -45.88 -63.53 -33.87
N ILE A 856 -45.03 -64.47 -33.59
CA ILE A 856 -44.26 -65.21 -34.59
C ILE A 856 -45.17 -66.06 -35.45
N LYS A 857 -46.20 -66.71 -34.88
CA LYS A 857 -47.20 -67.45 -35.64
C LYS A 857 -48.04 -66.58 -36.56
N LYS A 858 -48.36 -65.35 -36.10
CA LYS A 858 -49.15 -64.39 -36.89
C LYS A 858 -48.44 -63.77 -38.02
N TYR A 859 -47.15 -63.40 -37.83
CA TYR A 859 -46.42 -62.61 -38.80
C TYR A 859 -45.29 -63.33 -39.50
N THR A 860 -44.93 -64.55 -39.11
CA THR A 860 -43.82 -65.35 -39.57
C THR A 860 -42.41 -64.62 -39.51
N LEU A 861 -41.36 -65.29 -39.09
CA LEU A 861 -40.03 -64.76 -38.94
C LEU A 861 -39.50 -64.04 -40.18
N LYS A 862 -39.78 -64.58 -41.35
CA LYS A 862 -39.37 -64.06 -42.66
C LYS A 862 -40.02 -62.69 -42.93
N LYS A 863 -41.27 -62.45 -42.63
CA LYS A 863 -41.97 -61.16 -42.78
C LYS A 863 -41.49 -60.14 -41.75
N MET A 864 -41.11 -60.60 -40.56
CA MET A 864 -40.57 -59.82 -39.50
C MET A 864 -39.10 -59.44 -39.76
N GLY A 865 -38.44 -60.14 -40.72
CA GLY A 865 -37.03 -59.93 -41.03
C GLY A 865 -36.09 -60.48 -39.92
N LEU A 866 -36.58 -61.31 -39.05
CA LEU A 866 -35.82 -61.93 -37.97
C LEU A 866 -35.40 -63.34 -38.35
N SER A 867 -34.19 -63.71 -37.93
CA SER A 867 -33.75 -65.11 -38.01
C SER A 867 -34.15 -65.91 -36.78
N PRO A 868 -34.27 -67.21 -36.88
CA PRO A 868 -34.46 -68.07 -35.73
C PRO A 868 -33.42 -67.86 -34.63
N LEU A 869 -32.21 -67.51 -35.03
CA LEU A 869 -31.12 -67.13 -34.10
C LEU A 869 -31.49 -65.96 -33.19
N ASN A 870 -32.02 -64.87 -33.75
CA ASN A 870 -32.40 -63.69 -32.95
C ASN A 870 -33.46 -63.98 -31.92
N VAL A 871 -34.37 -64.92 -32.21
CA VAL A 871 -35.40 -65.39 -31.30
C VAL A 871 -34.86 -66.33 -30.24
N ALA A 872 -33.95 -67.18 -30.65
CA ALA A 872 -33.26 -68.10 -29.72
C ALA A 872 -32.41 -67.32 -28.68
N GLU A 873 -31.66 -66.34 -29.13
CA GLU A 873 -30.88 -65.43 -28.26
C GLU A 873 -31.81 -64.72 -27.28
N LEU A 874 -32.93 -64.22 -27.73
CA LEU A 874 -33.88 -63.56 -26.87
C LEU A 874 -34.46 -64.54 -25.78
N TYR A 875 -34.83 -65.74 -26.15
CA TYR A 875 -35.32 -66.71 -25.15
C TYR A 875 -34.21 -67.14 -24.18
N MET A 876 -33.00 -67.22 -24.61
CA MET A 876 -31.80 -67.47 -23.76
C MET A 876 -31.56 -66.35 -22.76
N GLU A 877 -31.64 -65.10 -23.19
CA GLU A 877 -31.48 -63.91 -22.32
C GLU A 877 -32.46 -63.95 -21.14
N TYR A 878 -33.68 -64.49 -21.38
CA TYR A 878 -34.75 -64.61 -20.35
C TYR A 878 -34.85 -65.98 -19.73
N LYS A 879 -33.88 -66.86 -19.93
CA LYS A 879 -33.78 -68.23 -19.33
C LYS A 879 -34.88 -69.19 -19.71
N GLU A 880 -35.63 -68.97 -20.78
CA GLU A 880 -36.61 -69.86 -21.33
C GLU A 880 -35.95 -70.86 -22.29
N TYR A 881 -35.13 -71.75 -21.75
CA TYR A 881 -34.21 -72.58 -22.52
C TYR A 881 -34.96 -73.63 -23.39
N ASP A 882 -36.05 -74.15 -22.99
CA ASP A 882 -36.78 -75.17 -23.79
C ASP A 882 -37.32 -74.57 -25.08
N LYS A 883 -37.79 -73.31 -25.03
CA LYS A 883 -38.25 -72.62 -26.24
C LYS A 883 -37.08 -72.14 -27.06
N ALA A 884 -35.96 -71.72 -26.46
CA ALA A 884 -34.76 -71.38 -27.18
C ALA A 884 -34.28 -72.56 -28.03
N VAL A 885 -34.30 -73.80 -27.50
CA VAL A 885 -33.90 -75.01 -28.23
C VAL A 885 -34.80 -75.25 -29.46
N GLU A 886 -36.12 -75.00 -29.39
CA GLU A 886 -37.02 -75.14 -30.54
C GLU A 886 -36.63 -74.21 -31.69
N TYR A 887 -36.21 -73.00 -31.42
CA TYR A 887 -35.74 -72.06 -32.44
C TYR A 887 -34.33 -72.33 -32.88
N ILE A 888 -33.46 -72.86 -32.04
CA ILE A 888 -32.13 -73.30 -32.38
C ILE A 888 -32.15 -74.44 -33.36
N LYS A 889 -33.04 -75.38 -33.20
CA LYS A 889 -33.23 -76.51 -34.17
C LYS A 889 -33.68 -76.02 -35.54
N GLN A 890 -34.26 -74.85 -35.69
CA GLN A 890 -34.69 -74.26 -36.96
C GLN A 890 -33.55 -73.50 -37.63
N ILE A 891 -32.35 -73.34 -36.97
CA ILE A 891 -31.19 -72.70 -37.57
C ILE A 891 -30.56 -73.70 -38.55
N LYS A 892 -30.46 -73.33 -39.84
CA LYS A 892 -29.84 -74.15 -40.87
C LYS A 892 -28.36 -74.22 -40.63
N ASP A 893 -27.76 -75.34 -40.77
CA ASP A 893 -26.37 -75.66 -40.69
C ASP A 893 -25.58 -74.79 -41.69
N GLY A 894 -24.40 -74.35 -41.32
CA GLY A 894 -23.55 -73.45 -42.09
C GLY A 894 -22.70 -72.55 -41.17
N GLN A 895 -22.61 -71.24 -41.53
CA GLN A 895 -21.77 -70.29 -40.82
C GLN A 895 -22.00 -70.16 -39.30
N PHE A 896 -23.16 -70.49 -38.79
CA PHE A 896 -23.56 -70.41 -37.39
C PHE A 896 -23.57 -71.73 -36.63
N PHE A 897 -23.00 -72.80 -37.20
CA PHE A 897 -23.03 -74.16 -36.61
C PHE A 897 -22.32 -74.17 -35.25
N ASN A 898 -21.07 -73.73 -35.18
CA ASN A 898 -20.34 -73.59 -33.89
C ASN A 898 -21.08 -72.82 -32.87
N TYR A 899 -21.67 -71.64 -33.24
CA TYR A 899 -22.43 -70.78 -32.36
C TYR A 899 -23.68 -71.46 -31.85
N LYS A 900 -24.39 -72.21 -32.68
CA LYS A 900 -25.53 -73.06 -32.33
C LYS A 900 -25.15 -74.08 -31.25
N ILE A 901 -24.04 -74.79 -31.41
CA ILE A 901 -23.53 -75.71 -30.40
C ILE A 901 -23.12 -75.06 -29.12
N ASP A 902 -22.46 -73.94 -29.17
CA ASP A 902 -22.07 -73.15 -27.96
C ASP A 902 -23.28 -72.63 -27.24
N MET A 903 -24.36 -72.20 -27.90
CA MET A 903 -25.61 -71.79 -27.26
C MET A 903 -26.25 -73.03 -26.52
N LEU A 904 -26.26 -74.21 -27.15
CA LEU A 904 -26.83 -75.40 -26.50
C LEU A 904 -25.96 -75.86 -25.32
N LYS A 905 -24.65 -75.76 -25.40
CA LYS A 905 -23.74 -75.96 -24.24
C LYS A 905 -23.98 -74.97 -23.11
N TYR A 906 -24.16 -73.69 -23.45
CA TYR A 906 -24.44 -72.64 -22.44
C TYR A 906 -25.73 -72.91 -21.68
N MET A 907 -26.75 -73.42 -22.33
CA MET A 907 -28.03 -73.78 -21.73
C MET A 907 -27.98 -75.17 -21.06
N GLU A 908 -26.87 -75.82 -20.96
CA GLU A 908 -26.67 -77.19 -20.44
C GLU A 908 -27.51 -78.27 -21.20
N LYS A 909 -27.98 -77.98 -22.40
CA LYS A 909 -28.77 -78.92 -23.24
C LYS A 909 -27.79 -79.76 -24.05
N TYR A 910 -26.99 -80.54 -23.36
CA TYR A 910 -25.93 -81.33 -23.98
C TYR A 910 -26.45 -82.45 -24.89
N VAL A 911 -27.60 -83.00 -24.63
CA VAL A 911 -28.20 -84.01 -25.51
C VAL A 911 -28.58 -83.43 -26.88
N ASP A 912 -29.23 -82.30 -26.88
CA ASP A 912 -29.59 -81.56 -28.10
C ASP A 912 -28.35 -81.11 -28.87
N ALA A 913 -27.26 -80.70 -28.14
CA ALA A 913 -25.96 -80.39 -28.77
C ALA A 913 -25.37 -81.63 -29.45
N LEU A 914 -25.34 -82.78 -28.78
CA LEU A 914 -24.87 -84.03 -29.37
C LEU A 914 -25.71 -84.43 -30.56
N GLU A 915 -27.03 -84.34 -30.50
CA GLU A 915 -27.91 -84.63 -31.63
C GLU A 915 -27.63 -83.71 -32.82
N ALA A 916 -27.41 -82.41 -32.56
CA ALA A 916 -27.10 -81.49 -33.63
C ALA A 916 -25.74 -81.78 -34.29
N ILE A 917 -24.70 -82.14 -33.50
CA ILE A 917 -23.39 -82.46 -34.01
C ILE A 917 -23.38 -83.78 -34.83
N ILE A 918 -24.06 -84.83 -34.31
CA ILE A 918 -24.10 -86.14 -34.94
C ILE A 918 -24.99 -86.19 -36.19
N SER A 919 -25.99 -85.31 -36.23
CA SER A 919 -26.87 -85.18 -37.41
C SER A 919 -26.27 -84.36 -38.52
N ASP A 920 -25.12 -83.71 -38.35
CA ASP A 920 -24.46 -82.91 -39.33
C ASP A 920 -23.72 -83.84 -40.37
N LYS A 921 -23.75 -83.44 -41.63
CA LYS A 921 -23.11 -84.22 -42.70
C LYS A 921 -21.62 -84.37 -42.57
N ASP A 922 -20.98 -83.43 -41.92
CA ASP A 922 -19.50 -83.35 -41.69
C ASP A 922 -19.14 -83.69 -40.24
N TYR A 923 -19.89 -84.62 -39.59
CA TYR A 923 -19.71 -84.86 -38.14
C TYR A 923 -18.31 -85.34 -37.79
N ASP A 924 -17.58 -85.96 -38.72
CA ASP A 924 -16.20 -86.41 -38.56
C ASP A 924 -15.24 -85.26 -38.28
N LYS A 925 -15.49 -84.11 -38.83
CA LYS A 925 -14.73 -82.87 -38.54
C LYS A 925 -15.02 -82.36 -37.15
N ASN A 926 -16.17 -82.65 -36.58
CA ASN A 926 -16.69 -82.13 -35.31
C ASN A 926 -16.54 -83.12 -34.14
N ILE A 927 -15.81 -84.24 -34.34
CA ILE A 927 -15.56 -85.27 -33.30
C ILE A 927 -14.92 -84.68 -32.05
N PHE A 928 -14.13 -83.60 -32.21
CA PHE A 928 -13.53 -82.92 -31.08
C PHE A 928 -14.63 -82.29 -30.14
N MET A 929 -15.70 -81.70 -30.68
CA MET A 929 -16.79 -81.16 -29.93
C MET A 929 -17.57 -82.24 -29.19
N ILE A 930 -17.77 -83.40 -29.77
CA ILE A 930 -18.39 -84.54 -29.10
C ILE A 930 -17.58 -85.01 -27.93
N ASN A 931 -16.28 -85.10 -28.10
CA ASN A 931 -15.35 -85.53 -27.03
C ASN A 931 -15.34 -84.43 -25.89
N GLU A 932 -15.40 -83.17 -26.26
CA GLU A 932 -15.46 -82.08 -25.25
C GLU A 932 -16.74 -82.21 -24.41
N ILE A 933 -17.88 -82.49 -25.02
CA ILE A 933 -19.16 -82.62 -24.28
C ILE A 933 -19.11 -83.90 -23.42
N LEU A 934 -18.63 -84.99 -23.90
CA LEU A 934 -18.50 -86.30 -23.20
C LEU A 934 -17.47 -86.22 -22.04
N ASN A 935 -16.45 -85.42 -22.14
CA ASN A 935 -15.52 -85.17 -21.05
C ASN A 935 -16.16 -84.36 -19.89
N LYS A 936 -17.03 -83.45 -20.26
CA LYS A 936 -17.77 -82.68 -19.23
C LYS A 936 -18.95 -83.49 -18.61
N ARG A 937 -19.58 -84.39 -19.42
CA ARG A 937 -20.76 -85.15 -19.00
C ARG A 937 -20.60 -86.58 -19.48
N PRO A 938 -19.75 -87.43 -18.75
CA PRO A 938 -19.49 -88.84 -19.10
C PRO A 938 -20.77 -89.71 -19.11
N ASP A 939 -21.80 -89.40 -18.35
CA ASP A 939 -23.12 -90.04 -18.27
C ASP A 939 -23.85 -90.00 -19.58
N LEU A 940 -23.56 -89.17 -20.53
CA LEU A 940 -24.19 -89.04 -21.81
C LEU A 940 -23.57 -89.97 -22.90
N LYS A 941 -22.57 -90.76 -22.56
CA LYS A 941 -21.88 -91.66 -23.53
C LYS A 941 -22.80 -92.72 -24.14
N GLN A 942 -23.72 -93.26 -23.34
CA GLN A 942 -24.74 -94.22 -23.79
C GLN A 942 -25.72 -93.61 -24.80
N LYS A 943 -26.19 -92.35 -24.45
CA LYS A 943 -27.06 -91.58 -25.30
C LYS A 943 -26.43 -91.10 -26.61
N ALA A 944 -25.15 -90.76 -26.60
CA ALA A 944 -24.39 -90.46 -27.81
C ALA A 944 -24.33 -91.62 -28.73
N ASN A 945 -24.11 -92.86 -28.20
CA ASN A 945 -24.07 -94.09 -29.02
C ASN A 945 -25.48 -94.38 -29.60
N GLU A 946 -26.56 -94.21 -28.87
CA GLU A 946 -27.91 -94.35 -29.42
C GLU A 946 -28.16 -93.33 -30.56
N LEU A 947 -27.67 -92.07 -30.45
CA LEU A 947 -27.80 -91.08 -31.48
C LEU A 947 -26.94 -91.43 -32.73
N PHE A 948 -25.71 -91.94 -32.54
CA PHE A 948 -24.91 -92.44 -33.62
C PHE A 948 -25.60 -93.54 -34.40
N ASN A 949 -26.19 -94.49 -33.64
CA ASN A 949 -26.92 -95.62 -34.29
C ASN A 949 -28.23 -95.16 -35.00
N LYS A 950 -28.87 -94.03 -34.54
CA LYS A 950 -30.02 -93.43 -35.16
C LYS A 950 -29.72 -92.73 -36.48
N TYR A 951 -28.58 -92.05 -36.59
CA TYR A 951 -28.26 -91.21 -37.74
C TYR A 951 -27.29 -91.87 -38.75
N ASN A 952 -26.55 -92.93 -38.33
CA ASN A 952 -25.70 -93.70 -39.20
C ASN A 952 -26.34 -94.89 -39.85
N LYS A 953 -27.65 -94.86 -40.05
CA LYS A 953 -28.34 -95.90 -40.91
C LYS A 953 -28.35 -95.48 -42.32
#